data_e2225a86cd5f5391b36372f2bafb1db9
#
_entry.id   e2225a86cd5f5391b36372f2bafb1db9
#
_cell.length_a   1.000
_cell.length_b   1.000
_cell.length_c   1.000
_cell.angle_alpha   90.00
_cell.angle_beta   90.00
_cell.angle_gamma   90.00
#
_symmetry.space_group_name_H-M   'P 1'
#
loop_
_entity.id
_entity.type
_entity.pdbx_description
1 polymer ?
#
loop_
_entity_poly.entity_id
_entity_poly.type
_entity_poly.pdbx_seq_one_letter_code
_entity_poly.pdbx_strand_id
1 'polypeptide(L)'
;MGVELAIGYGLVQLGLGYTAAAATASAVVTVGGPLLLGGGLWAASALLAPETPKAAKSSQTFEGGPRYRIRGRMRLGGTVALPSADGQDLYRVIAACQGEVTGIEALYISGRLVARDSTDKVMTGPYRSGGSSYAVIDERFGTDSQTVFSRSNSAFGSKWPSSRRGRGVAMLEARYTSPGSTNHAKVYPTGYPELQAVWLAPPIFDMRVAGASFGDPNTWVWSDNGALNLLDHLTGDKDVGGWEIPIEWFDLADIAETAWQADALVATRDGTEPRSRCWGAQDLGPTVPLVDTLTAMMLSTGCTILPTQDGLLTIRMVDDDPVPTTAIAWRDIVALSLSTGPASAERPNRFTLKYLSPERDYDLAEADLTDIAWAVHQSEIDAVGEQVSAIELPWCPSPAQAGRIGRRIAALRRAAGGQVSTTLAGMMCMGHEDALIEIAPLGETLPATLTSVRLEGLAATPPVTLTYVETPVLDPWAPASHEPRPPSTRGTVPDGERTGAPVIKRAAFVKTGYGGSPVWKIRINCDVGNAFDDMNVIARIPTGRRYSEWLAWPRYGGSFGGLTVPGTGSNPWVARESAAVNTALSQEIIAEQVKSTINISDWSDLFVLAGGLPSPTTPATPTAQVLSTDGTTSQVRFQSDWDVSYFIVTDNAGTPALVSSGDADINGTYTVSGLAVGTAYRITAYSSQDVASATLLYAPP
;
A
#
# COMPACT_ATOMS: atom_id res chain seq x y z
N MET A 1 19.24 -37.70 7.11
CA MET A 1 18.58 -38.71 6.30
C MET A 1 17.06 -38.74 6.45
N GLY A 2 16.47 -38.48 7.59
CA GLY A 2 15.01 -38.46 7.74
C GLY A 2 14.35 -37.27 7.01
N VAL A 3 14.86 -36.07 7.17
CA VAL A 3 14.27 -34.85 6.58
C VAL A 3 14.69 -34.69 5.12
N GLU A 4 15.94 -35.00 4.76
CA GLU A 4 16.36 -35.06 3.35
C GLU A 4 15.57 -36.12 2.54
N LEU A 5 15.27 -37.26 3.16
CA LEU A 5 14.38 -38.29 2.59
C LEU A 5 12.94 -37.80 2.52
N ALA A 6 12.43 -37.07 3.53
CA ALA A 6 11.06 -36.55 3.53
C ALA A 6 10.87 -35.45 2.48
N ILE A 7 11.85 -34.56 2.31
CA ILE A 7 11.82 -33.53 1.27
C ILE A 7 12.09 -34.12 -0.11
N GLY A 8 13.07 -35.02 -0.23
CA GLY A 8 13.31 -35.76 -1.47
C GLY A 8 12.12 -36.65 -1.86
N TYR A 9 11.45 -37.29 -0.90
CA TYR A 9 10.26 -38.08 -1.11
C TYR A 9 9.02 -37.23 -1.48
N GLY A 10 8.87 -36.07 -0.86
CA GLY A 10 7.84 -35.09 -1.20
C GLY A 10 8.03 -34.56 -2.62
N LEU A 11 9.25 -34.23 -3.02
CA LEU A 11 9.56 -33.76 -4.39
C LEU A 11 9.40 -34.89 -5.45
N VAL A 12 9.66 -36.13 -5.12
CA VAL A 12 9.41 -37.30 -6.00
C VAL A 12 7.92 -37.57 -6.14
N GLN A 13 7.13 -37.42 -5.08
CA GLN A 13 5.66 -37.54 -5.12
C GLN A 13 5.02 -36.42 -5.98
N LEU A 14 5.67 -35.28 -6.12
CA LEU A 14 5.24 -34.18 -6.98
C LEU A 14 5.55 -34.39 -8.48
N GLY A 15 5.95 -35.59 -8.90
CA GLY A 15 6.16 -35.95 -10.31
C GLY A 15 7.46 -35.42 -10.91
N LEU A 16 8.40 -34.95 -10.11
CA LEU A 16 9.77 -34.64 -10.55
C LEU A 16 10.54 -35.96 -10.65
N GLY A 17 11.15 -36.24 -11.81
CA GLY A 17 12.00 -37.42 -11.97
C GLY A 17 13.13 -37.41 -10.92
N TYR A 18 13.56 -38.59 -10.47
CA TYR A 18 14.54 -38.78 -9.41
C TYR A 18 15.81 -37.93 -9.57
N THR A 19 16.26 -37.69 -10.80
CA THR A 19 17.42 -36.83 -11.12
C THR A 19 17.10 -35.31 -10.97
N ALA A 20 15.89 -34.89 -11.29
CA ALA A 20 15.46 -33.51 -11.11
C ALA A 20 15.15 -33.21 -9.63
N ALA A 21 14.53 -34.16 -8.94
CA ALA A 21 14.30 -34.06 -7.49
C ALA A 21 15.62 -34.05 -6.69
N ALA A 22 16.61 -34.86 -7.11
CA ALA A 22 17.95 -34.86 -6.52
C ALA A 22 18.73 -33.58 -6.86
N ALA A 23 18.60 -33.02 -8.06
CA ALA A 23 19.21 -31.77 -8.44
C ALA A 23 18.54 -30.55 -7.76
N THR A 24 17.22 -30.60 -7.61
CA THR A 24 16.45 -29.56 -6.89
C THR A 24 16.65 -29.69 -5.37
N ALA A 25 16.68 -30.91 -4.85
CA ALA A 25 17.10 -31.17 -3.46
C ALA A 25 18.59 -30.83 -3.24
N SER A 26 19.49 -31.04 -4.21
CA SER A 26 20.89 -30.61 -4.14
C SER A 26 21.04 -29.10 -4.30
N ALA A 27 20.24 -28.43 -5.10
CA ALA A 27 20.25 -26.96 -5.21
C ALA A 27 19.61 -26.32 -3.94
N VAL A 28 18.54 -26.86 -3.42
CA VAL A 28 17.96 -26.55 -2.12
C VAL A 28 18.91 -26.96 -0.99
N VAL A 29 19.67 -28.06 -1.16
CA VAL A 29 20.70 -28.53 -0.22
C VAL A 29 22.03 -27.79 -0.40
N THR A 30 22.39 -27.25 -1.57
CA THR A 30 23.67 -26.52 -1.74
C THR A 30 23.53 -25.03 -1.43
N VAL A 31 22.31 -24.44 -1.57
CA VAL A 31 22.00 -23.06 -1.19
C VAL A 31 21.07 -23.01 0.03
N GLY A 32 20.33 -24.05 0.28
CA GLY A 32 19.34 -24.14 1.35
C GLY A 32 19.35 -25.44 2.19
N GLY A 33 20.20 -26.41 1.90
CA GLY A 33 20.21 -27.67 2.60
C GLY A 33 20.54 -27.59 4.10
N PRO A 34 21.40 -26.67 4.52
CA PRO A 34 21.54 -26.32 5.92
C PRO A 34 20.31 -25.62 6.49
N LEU A 35 19.52 -25.06 5.66
CA LEU A 35 18.42 -24.15 5.96
C LEU A 35 17.11 -24.87 6.33
N LEU A 36 16.90 -26.05 5.79
CA LEU A 36 15.69 -26.84 6.07
C LEU A 36 15.80 -27.74 7.31
N LEU A 37 16.99 -27.86 7.85
CA LEU A 37 17.25 -28.74 9.01
C LEU A 37 17.19 -28.01 10.36
N GLY A 38 16.84 -26.73 10.41
CA GLY A 38 16.52 -26.26 11.72
C GLY A 38 17.04 -24.95 12.20
N GLY A 39 16.90 -23.93 11.49
CA GLY A 39 17.12 -22.62 12.06
C GLY A 39 17.80 -21.67 11.10
N GLY A 40 17.31 -20.47 11.08
CA GLY A 40 18.04 -19.38 10.50
C GLY A 40 17.98 -19.21 8.99
N LEU A 41 16.93 -19.71 8.31
CA LEU A 41 16.72 -19.40 6.89
C LEU A 41 16.83 -17.91 6.63
N TRP A 42 16.21 -17.13 7.49
CA TRP A 42 16.26 -15.68 7.39
C TRP A 42 17.68 -15.14 7.65
N ALA A 43 18.31 -15.57 8.74
CA ALA A 43 19.64 -15.13 9.12
C ALA A 43 20.69 -15.53 8.07
N ALA A 44 20.63 -16.75 7.52
CA ALA A 44 21.51 -17.18 6.45
C ALA A 44 21.28 -16.37 5.17
N SER A 45 20.00 -16.10 4.80
CA SER A 45 19.67 -15.24 3.66
C SER A 45 20.14 -13.80 3.87
N ALA A 46 20.04 -13.27 5.08
CA ALA A 46 20.53 -11.95 5.43
C ALA A 46 22.05 -11.81 5.29
N LEU A 47 22.79 -12.89 5.56
CA LEU A 47 24.25 -12.92 5.44
C LEU A 47 24.74 -13.13 3.98
N LEU A 48 24.03 -13.94 3.21
CA LEU A 48 24.49 -14.38 1.89
C LEU A 48 24.19 -13.39 0.76
N ALA A 49 23.51 -12.28 0.99
CA ALA A 49 23.14 -11.33 -0.07
C ALA A 49 22.61 -12.06 -1.33
N PRO A 50 21.41 -12.67 -1.28
CA PRO A 50 20.87 -13.42 -2.41
C PRO A 50 20.73 -12.54 -3.65
N GLU A 51 20.90 -13.13 -4.84
CA GLU A 51 20.54 -12.43 -6.08
C GLU A 51 19.06 -12.06 -6.01
N THR A 52 18.77 -10.77 -6.05
CA THR A 52 17.40 -10.28 -5.98
C THR A 52 16.68 -10.63 -7.27
N PRO A 53 15.53 -11.31 -7.24
CA PRO A 53 14.70 -11.48 -8.40
C PRO A 53 14.43 -10.11 -9.02
N LYS A 54 14.53 -10.01 -10.34
CA LYS A 54 14.22 -8.74 -11.02
C LYS A 54 12.83 -8.31 -10.62
N ALA A 55 12.72 -7.17 -9.91
CA ALA A 55 11.45 -6.61 -9.53
C ALA A 55 10.58 -6.43 -10.77
N ALA A 56 9.30 -6.78 -10.65
CA ALA A 56 8.34 -6.54 -11.70
C ALA A 56 8.30 -5.05 -12.00
N LYS A 57 8.50 -4.68 -13.27
CA LYS A 57 8.44 -3.27 -13.66
C LYS A 57 7.00 -2.83 -13.74
N SER A 58 6.69 -1.64 -13.28
CA SER A 58 5.38 -1.03 -13.42
C SER A 58 5.00 -0.78 -14.89
N SER A 59 5.98 -0.69 -15.79
CA SER A 59 5.79 -0.43 -17.22
C SER A 59 5.12 -1.58 -17.98
N GLN A 60 4.41 -1.26 -19.07
CA GLN A 60 3.82 -2.24 -19.98
C GLN A 60 4.89 -2.93 -20.81
N THR A 61 4.69 -4.24 -21.05
CA THR A 61 5.54 -5.04 -21.92
C THR A 61 4.74 -5.46 -23.17
N PHE A 62 5.34 -5.37 -24.35
CA PHE A 62 4.77 -5.85 -25.60
C PHE A 62 5.32 -7.24 -25.90
N GLU A 63 4.49 -8.08 -26.51
CA GLU A 63 4.72 -9.44 -27.00
C GLU A 63 5.73 -10.30 -26.20
N GLY A 64 5.31 -11.45 -25.70
CA GLY A 64 6.16 -12.36 -24.95
C GLY A 64 6.58 -11.86 -23.56
N GLY A 65 5.90 -10.87 -23.04
CA GLY A 65 6.12 -10.37 -21.69
C GLY A 65 5.80 -11.41 -20.61
N PRO A 66 6.34 -11.23 -19.41
CA PRO A 66 6.13 -12.14 -18.30
C PRO A 66 4.66 -12.19 -17.86
N ARG A 67 4.28 -13.32 -17.29
CA ARG A 67 3.05 -13.43 -16.51
C ARG A 67 3.38 -13.08 -15.07
N TYR A 68 2.47 -12.39 -14.39
CA TYR A 68 2.68 -11.96 -13.01
C TYR A 68 1.65 -12.58 -12.06
N ARG A 69 2.08 -12.88 -10.85
CA ARG A 69 1.23 -13.10 -9.69
C ARG A 69 1.46 -11.96 -8.71
N ILE A 70 0.42 -11.20 -8.38
CA ILE A 70 0.48 -10.09 -7.43
C ILE A 70 0.24 -10.62 -6.02
N ARG A 71 0.97 -10.05 -5.04
CA ARG A 71 0.77 -10.25 -3.60
C ARG A 71 0.55 -8.91 -2.92
N GLY A 72 -0.37 -8.87 -1.96
CA GLY A 72 -0.77 -7.64 -1.29
C GLY A 72 -1.28 -6.61 -2.29
N ARG A 73 -0.44 -5.65 -2.65
CA ARG A 73 -0.78 -4.51 -3.52
C ARG A 73 0.37 -4.23 -4.49
N MET A 74 0.06 -3.93 -5.75
CA MET A 74 1.10 -3.59 -6.73
C MET A 74 0.56 -2.71 -7.85
N ARG A 75 1.31 -1.67 -8.22
CA ARG A 75 1.07 -0.93 -9.45
C ARG A 75 1.73 -1.68 -10.62
N LEU A 76 0.94 -2.07 -11.61
CA LEU A 76 1.41 -2.90 -12.72
C LEU A 76 0.70 -2.53 -14.02
N GLY A 77 1.49 -2.42 -15.12
CA GLY A 77 0.99 -2.25 -16.48
C GLY A 77 0.71 -3.56 -17.18
N GLY A 78 1.39 -4.65 -16.81
CA GLY A 78 1.19 -5.98 -17.40
C GLY A 78 1.66 -6.13 -18.84
N THR A 79 1.26 -7.24 -19.47
CA THR A 79 1.63 -7.60 -20.84
C THR A 79 0.50 -7.29 -21.82
N VAL A 80 0.81 -6.57 -22.89
CA VAL A 80 -0.16 -6.21 -23.94
C VAL A 80 -0.48 -7.45 -24.79
N ALA A 81 -1.72 -7.95 -24.67
CA ALA A 81 -2.22 -9.12 -25.40
C ALA A 81 -2.85 -8.78 -26.74
N LEU A 82 -3.36 -7.54 -26.91
CA LEU A 82 -3.93 -7.03 -28.17
C LEU A 82 -3.51 -5.58 -28.38
N PRO A 83 -2.50 -5.29 -29.21
CA PRO A 83 -2.22 -3.97 -29.72
C PRO A 83 -2.83 -3.82 -31.13
N SER A 84 -4.01 -3.19 -31.27
CA SER A 84 -4.66 -3.04 -32.57
C SER A 84 -5.34 -1.70 -32.70
N ALA A 85 -5.46 -1.19 -33.91
CA ALA A 85 -6.16 0.07 -34.20
C ALA A 85 -7.29 -0.15 -35.19
N ASP A 86 -8.37 0.61 -35.02
CA ASP A 86 -9.50 0.67 -35.92
C ASP A 86 -9.88 2.14 -36.14
N GLY A 87 -9.66 2.65 -37.37
CA GLY A 87 -9.85 4.04 -37.70
C GLY A 87 -9.00 4.98 -36.81
N GLN A 88 -9.68 5.79 -36.01
CA GLN A 88 -9.06 6.75 -35.08
C GLN A 88 -8.83 6.19 -33.67
N ASP A 89 -9.26 4.96 -33.40
CA ASP A 89 -9.22 4.33 -32.12
C ASP A 89 -8.06 3.32 -32.02
N LEU A 90 -7.25 3.45 -30.98
CA LEU A 90 -6.23 2.48 -30.57
C LEU A 90 -6.78 1.62 -29.44
N TYR A 91 -6.81 0.32 -29.65
CA TYR A 91 -7.23 -0.65 -28.63
C TYR A 91 -6.03 -1.37 -28.05
N ARG A 92 -6.05 -1.53 -26.74
CA ARG A 92 -5.09 -2.36 -26.00
C ARG A 92 -5.82 -3.22 -24.99
N VAL A 93 -5.60 -4.52 -25.07
CA VAL A 93 -5.97 -5.45 -24.01
C VAL A 93 -4.68 -5.89 -23.29
N ILE A 94 -4.65 -5.75 -22.00
CA ILE A 94 -3.48 -5.94 -21.17
C ILE A 94 -3.79 -7.04 -20.16
N ALA A 95 -2.96 -8.07 -20.11
CA ALA A 95 -2.99 -9.11 -19.08
C ALA A 95 -2.08 -8.68 -17.92
N ALA A 96 -2.63 -8.48 -16.74
CA ALA A 96 -1.93 -7.93 -15.60
C ALA A 96 -1.52 -8.99 -14.57
N CYS A 97 -2.46 -9.84 -14.15
CA CYS A 97 -2.22 -10.79 -13.05
C CYS A 97 -2.84 -12.14 -13.36
N GLN A 98 -2.11 -13.21 -13.05
CA GLN A 98 -2.62 -14.56 -13.02
C GLN A 98 -3.43 -14.78 -11.73
N GLY A 99 -4.63 -15.33 -11.86
CA GLY A 99 -5.59 -15.50 -10.78
C GLY A 99 -6.68 -14.42 -10.73
N GLU A 100 -7.72 -14.71 -9.95
CA GLU A 100 -8.79 -13.74 -9.67
C GLU A 100 -8.31 -12.72 -8.63
N VAL A 101 -8.20 -11.44 -9.03
CA VAL A 101 -7.78 -10.36 -8.13
C VAL A 101 -8.96 -9.80 -7.34
N THR A 102 -8.68 -9.23 -6.17
CA THR A 102 -9.70 -8.63 -5.31
C THR A 102 -10.28 -7.35 -5.93
N GLY A 103 -9.44 -6.56 -6.61
CA GLY A 103 -9.90 -5.32 -7.23
C GLY A 103 -8.79 -4.42 -7.76
N ILE A 104 -9.18 -3.21 -8.14
CA ILE A 104 -8.30 -2.12 -8.56
C ILE A 104 -8.53 -0.93 -7.63
N GLU A 105 -7.45 -0.38 -7.08
CA GLU A 105 -7.49 0.80 -6.22
C GLU A 105 -7.36 2.10 -7.02
N ALA A 106 -6.49 2.11 -8.02
CA ALA A 106 -6.23 3.29 -8.83
C ALA A 106 -5.86 2.91 -10.26
N LEU A 107 -6.18 3.81 -11.22
CA LEU A 107 -5.82 3.69 -12.63
C LEU A 107 -4.92 4.84 -13.03
N TYR A 108 -3.94 4.56 -13.86
CA TYR A 108 -2.97 5.56 -14.35
C TYR A 108 -2.83 5.46 -15.86
N ILE A 109 -2.84 6.61 -16.54
CA ILE A 109 -2.46 6.72 -17.94
C ILE A 109 -1.17 7.55 -18.01
N SER A 110 -0.11 6.98 -18.55
CA SER A 110 1.22 7.63 -18.67
C SER A 110 1.67 8.29 -17.36
N GLY A 111 1.51 7.57 -16.23
CA GLY A 111 1.89 8.03 -14.90
C GLY A 111 0.89 8.96 -14.21
N ARG A 112 -0.15 9.42 -14.90
CA ARG A 112 -1.18 10.29 -14.33
C ARG A 112 -2.34 9.47 -13.77
N LEU A 113 -2.71 9.70 -12.52
CA LEU A 113 -3.91 9.15 -11.91
C LEU A 113 -5.15 9.58 -12.69
N VAL A 114 -5.98 8.62 -13.08
CA VAL A 114 -7.21 8.89 -13.84
C VAL A 114 -8.44 8.34 -13.14
N ALA A 115 -9.53 9.08 -13.27
CA ALA A 115 -10.85 8.68 -12.86
C ALA A 115 -11.73 8.43 -14.09
N ARG A 116 -12.73 7.56 -13.95
CA ARG A 116 -13.70 7.24 -15.00
C ARG A 116 -15.12 7.34 -14.47
N ASP A 117 -16.06 7.53 -15.39
CA ASP A 117 -17.48 7.49 -15.07
C ASP A 117 -18.04 6.06 -15.11
N SER A 118 -19.34 5.93 -14.83
CA SER A 118 -20.08 4.65 -14.87
C SER A 118 -20.18 4.01 -16.28
N THR A 119 -19.71 4.69 -17.31
CA THR A 119 -19.65 4.20 -18.69
C THR A 119 -18.21 3.90 -19.14
N ASP A 120 -17.28 3.75 -18.18
CA ASP A 120 -15.84 3.48 -18.35
C ASP A 120 -15.04 4.63 -18.99
N LYS A 121 -15.66 5.81 -19.24
CA LYS A 121 -14.99 6.94 -19.86
C LYS A 121 -14.09 7.65 -18.86
N VAL A 122 -12.86 7.93 -19.25
CA VAL A 122 -11.93 8.71 -18.45
C VAL A 122 -12.40 10.15 -18.33
N MET A 123 -12.52 10.62 -17.10
CA MET A 123 -13.02 11.95 -16.74
C MET A 123 -11.90 12.97 -16.49
N THR A 124 -10.67 12.49 -16.33
CA THR A 124 -9.50 13.31 -16.00
C THR A 124 -8.95 13.99 -17.26
N GLY A 125 -8.58 15.26 -17.15
CA GLY A 125 -7.79 15.92 -18.19
C GLY A 125 -6.33 15.38 -18.23
N PRO A 126 -5.70 15.41 -19.39
CA PRO A 126 -6.12 15.95 -20.69
C PRO A 126 -6.98 15.00 -21.53
N TYR A 127 -7.32 13.82 -21.03
CA TYR A 127 -8.05 12.76 -21.74
C TYR A 127 -9.53 13.07 -21.97
N ARG A 128 -9.99 14.25 -21.54
CA ARG A 128 -11.36 14.74 -21.72
C ARG A 128 -11.36 16.17 -22.26
N SER A 129 -12.28 16.47 -23.19
CA SER A 129 -12.53 17.81 -23.68
C SER A 129 -14.00 17.99 -24.03
N GLY A 130 -14.62 19.10 -23.59
CA GLY A 130 -15.96 19.49 -23.98
C GLY A 130 -17.07 18.47 -23.69
N GLY A 131 -16.93 17.59 -22.73
CA GLY A 131 -17.89 16.52 -22.46
C GLY A 131 -17.55 15.18 -23.13
N SER A 132 -16.62 15.15 -24.08
CA SER A 132 -16.16 13.93 -24.75
C SER A 132 -14.89 13.39 -24.09
N SER A 133 -14.80 12.08 -23.92
CA SER A 133 -13.60 11.41 -23.44
C SER A 133 -12.82 10.80 -24.60
N TYR A 134 -11.50 10.98 -24.58
CA TYR A 134 -10.58 10.36 -25.55
C TYR A 134 -10.06 9.00 -25.07
N ALA A 135 -10.37 8.58 -23.85
CA ALA A 135 -9.97 7.30 -23.32
C ALA A 135 -11.13 6.60 -22.62
N VAL A 136 -11.27 5.31 -22.87
CA VAL A 136 -12.27 4.44 -22.21
C VAL A 136 -11.54 3.23 -21.69
N ILE A 137 -11.74 2.87 -20.41
CA ILE A 137 -11.04 1.77 -19.75
C ILE A 137 -12.06 0.82 -19.12
N ASP A 138 -11.99 -0.46 -19.45
CA ASP A 138 -12.80 -1.55 -18.89
C ASP A 138 -11.89 -2.59 -18.23
N GLU A 139 -12.37 -3.32 -17.23
CA GLU A 139 -11.60 -4.32 -16.50
C GLU A 139 -12.27 -5.69 -16.43
N ARG A 140 -11.42 -6.68 -16.22
CA ARG A 140 -11.78 -8.07 -15.86
C ARG A 140 -10.88 -8.52 -14.72
N PHE A 141 -11.49 -9.06 -13.68
CA PHE A 141 -10.77 -9.41 -12.44
C PHE A 141 -10.23 -10.83 -12.41
N GLY A 142 -10.37 -11.60 -13.46
CA GLY A 142 -9.89 -12.98 -13.51
C GLY A 142 -10.93 -14.04 -13.10
N THR A 143 -12.20 -13.65 -12.96
CA THR A 143 -13.27 -14.58 -12.54
C THR A 143 -13.54 -15.66 -13.60
N ASP A 144 -14.00 -16.84 -13.18
CA ASP A 144 -14.39 -17.91 -14.10
C ASP A 144 -15.61 -17.54 -14.96
N SER A 145 -16.46 -16.68 -14.47
CA SER A 145 -17.66 -16.19 -15.15
C SER A 145 -17.43 -15.00 -16.07
N GLN A 146 -16.21 -14.40 -16.08
CA GLN A 146 -15.96 -13.19 -16.84
C GLN A 146 -16.20 -13.33 -18.34
N THR A 147 -16.67 -12.25 -18.93
CA THR A 147 -16.99 -12.14 -20.36
C THR A 147 -15.83 -11.52 -21.13
N VAL A 148 -15.85 -11.71 -22.44
CA VAL A 148 -14.92 -11.02 -23.34
C VAL A 148 -15.12 -9.50 -23.26
N PHE A 149 -14.07 -8.72 -23.51
CA PHE A 149 -14.19 -7.30 -23.72
C PHE A 149 -15.01 -7.00 -24.96
N SER A 150 -16.18 -6.39 -24.81
CA SER A 150 -17.15 -6.18 -25.88
C SER A 150 -16.62 -5.25 -26.96
N ARG A 151 -15.86 -4.21 -26.59
CA ARG A 151 -15.32 -3.22 -27.53
C ARG A 151 -14.27 -3.85 -28.45
N SER A 152 -13.29 -4.56 -27.89
CA SER A 152 -12.27 -5.28 -28.68
C SER A 152 -12.88 -6.42 -29.49
N ASN A 153 -13.86 -7.13 -28.96
CA ASN A 153 -14.56 -8.19 -29.71
C ASN A 153 -15.34 -7.64 -30.90
N SER A 154 -16.02 -6.49 -30.74
CA SER A 154 -16.77 -5.85 -31.83
C SER A 154 -15.84 -5.31 -32.90
N ALA A 155 -14.70 -4.70 -32.54
CA ALA A 155 -13.75 -4.14 -33.50
C ALA A 155 -12.88 -5.20 -34.18
N PHE A 156 -12.52 -6.28 -33.46
CA PHE A 156 -11.53 -7.27 -33.89
C PHE A 156 -11.97 -8.73 -33.68
N GLY A 157 -13.20 -9.07 -34.01
CA GLY A 157 -13.77 -10.39 -33.74
C GLY A 157 -12.94 -11.58 -34.21
N SER A 158 -12.15 -11.45 -35.30
CA SER A 158 -11.24 -12.49 -35.78
C SER A 158 -9.96 -12.60 -34.90
N LYS A 159 -9.44 -11.47 -34.41
CA LYS A 159 -8.24 -11.40 -33.57
C LYS A 159 -8.59 -11.58 -32.09
N TRP A 160 -9.77 -11.08 -31.67
CA TRP A 160 -10.28 -11.15 -30.30
C TRP A 160 -11.69 -11.76 -30.24
N PRO A 161 -11.84 -13.07 -30.52
CA PRO A 161 -13.14 -13.74 -30.56
C PRO A 161 -13.80 -13.83 -29.17
N SER A 162 -15.10 -14.06 -29.13
CA SER A 162 -15.89 -14.16 -27.91
C SER A 162 -15.43 -15.28 -26.95
N SER A 163 -14.64 -16.23 -27.43
CA SER A 163 -14.00 -17.26 -26.62
C SER A 163 -12.82 -16.75 -25.80
N ARG A 164 -12.20 -15.64 -26.18
CA ARG A 164 -11.05 -15.02 -25.45
C ARG A 164 -11.54 -14.22 -24.24
N ARG A 165 -12.02 -14.92 -23.24
CA ARG A 165 -12.56 -14.35 -22.01
C ARG A 165 -11.49 -14.01 -20.97
N GLY A 166 -10.30 -14.61 -21.05
CA GLY A 166 -9.21 -14.45 -20.09
C GLY A 166 -9.53 -14.94 -18.69
N ARG A 167 -10.32 -16.01 -18.55
CA ARG A 167 -10.64 -16.64 -17.26
C ARG A 167 -9.35 -16.98 -16.51
N GLY A 168 -9.32 -16.72 -15.21
CA GLY A 168 -8.14 -16.89 -14.39
C GLY A 168 -7.05 -15.84 -14.63
N VAL A 169 -7.34 -14.76 -15.40
CA VAL A 169 -6.39 -13.67 -15.65
C VAL A 169 -7.09 -12.32 -15.48
N ALA A 170 -6.56 -11.49 -14.60
CA ALA A 170 -7.01 -10.12 -14.45
C ALA A 170 -6.49 -9.28 -15.62
N MET A 171 -7.37 -8.51 -16.26
CA MET A 171 -7.06 -7.78 -17.49
C MET A 171 -7.67 -6.39 -17.49
N LEU A 172 -7.06 -5.49 -18.28
CA LEU A 172 -7.60 -4.19 -18.65
C LEU A 172 -7.80 -4.10 -20.16
N GLU A 173 -8.87 -3.45 -20.60
CA GLU A 173 -9.04 -2.97 -21.95
C GLU A 173 -8.97 -1.44 -21.95
N ALA A 174 -8.17 -0.86 -22.83
CA ALA A 174 -8.20 0.57 -23.11
C ALA A 174 -8.52 0.82 -24.57
N ARG A 175 -9.42 1.77 -24.82
CA ARG A 175 -9.62 2.37 -26.11
C ARG A 175 -9.22 3.85 -26.04
N TYR A 176 -8.26 4.23 -26.85
CA TYR A 176 -7.78 5.60 -26.98
C TYR A 176 -8.18 6.17 -28.32
N THR A 177 -8.99 7.22 -28.32
CA THR A 177 -9.45 7.91 -29.53
C THR A 177 -8.49 9.05 -29.87
N SER A 178 -8.09 9.15 -31.11
CA SER A 178 -7.25 10.26 -31.59
C SER A 178 -7.99 11.60 -31.50
N PRO A 179 -7.44 12.61 -30.81
CA PRO A 179 -8.03 13.94 -30.74
C PRO A 179 -7.72 14.80 -31.98
N GLY A 180 -7.17 14.18 -33.06
CA GLY A 180 -6.68 14.84 -34.23
C GLY A 180 -5.25 15.37 -34.11
N SER A 181 -4.58 15.62 -35.23
CA SER A 181 -3.14 15.94 -35.28
C SER A 181 -2.77 17.17 -34.43
N THR A 182 -3.61 18.19 -34.43
CA THR A 182 -3.37 19.45 -33.70
C THR A 182 -3.39 19.28 -32.17
N ASN A 183 -4.19 18.35 -31.67
CA ASN A 183 -4.38 18.15 -30.24
C ASN A 183 -3.69 16.89 -29.71
N HIS A 184 -3.12 16.05 -30.59
CA HIS A 184 -2.53 14.78 -30.19
C HIS A 184 -1.47 14.93 -29.11
N ALA A 185 -0.50 15.82 -29.31
CA ALA A 185 0.57 16.05 -28.34
C ALA A 185 0.08 16.64 -27.00
N LYS A 186 -1.11 17.27 -26.98
CA LYS A 186 -1.72 17.81 -25.76
C LYS A 186 -2.42 16.74 -24.94
N VAL A 187 -3.08 15.79 -25.61
CA VAL A 187 -3.82 14.69 -24.97
C VAL A 187 -2.88 13.53 -24.65
N TYR A 188 -1.97 13.19 -25.56
CA TYR A 188 -1.03 12.08 -25.44
C TYR A 188 0.42 12.57 -25.63
N PRO A 189 0.98 13.31 -24.64
CA PRO A 189 2.30 13.94 -24.77
C PRO A 189 3.45 12.93 -24.89
N THR A 190 3.29 11.73 -24.38
CA THR A 190 4.28 10.65 -24.47
C THR A 190 4.12 9.77 -25.72
N GLY A 191 3.22 10.15 -26.63
CA GLY A 191 2.89 9.35 -27.79
C GLY A 191 1.87 8.26 -27.48
N TYR A 192 2.29 7.01 -27.39
CA TYR A 192 1.39 5.91 -27.01
C TYR A 192 1.10 5.91 -25.51
N PRO A 193 -0.17 6.08 -25.09
CA PRO A 193 -0.50 6.10 -23.67
C PRO A 193 -0.25 4.73 -23.03
N GLU A 194 0.41 4.74 -21.89
CA GLU A 194 0.68 3.58 -21.08
C GLU A 194 -0.37 3.47 -19.97
N LEU A 195 -1.09 2.35 -19.92
CA LEU A 195 -2.10 2.10 -18.89
C LEU A 195 -1.51 1.25 -17.76
N GLN A 196 -1.69 1.69 -16.54
CA GLN A 196 -1.28 0.97 -15.33
C GLN A 196 -2.43 1.02 -14.32
N ALA A 197 -2.47 0.03 -13.43
CA ALA A 197 -3.39 0.01 -12.31
C ALA A 197 -2.67 -0.39 -11.02
N VAL A 198 -3.14 0.12 -9.90
CA VAL A 198 -2.81 -0.42 -8.59
C VAL A 198 -3.81 -1.55 -8.32
N TRP A 199 -3.31 -2.76 -8.37
CA TRP A 199 -4.09 -3.97 -8.19
C TRP A 199 -4.04 -4.43 -6.74
N LEU A 200 -5.16 -4.90 -6.25
CA LEU A 200 -5.24 -5.68 -5.01
C LEU A 200 -5.13 -7.16 -5.35
N ALA A 201 -4.18 -7.82 -4.74
CA ALA A 201 -3.86 -9.22 -4.99
C ALA A 201 -5.10 -10.14 -4.94
N PRO A 202 -5.01 -11.35 -5.51
CA PRO A 202 -5.99 -12.39 -5.26
C PRO A 202 -6.23 -12.63 -3.77
N PRO A 203 -7.46 -13.00 -3.37
CA PRO A 203 -7.73 -13.47 -2.00
C PRO A 203 -6.84 -14.65 -1.65
N ILE A 204 -6.45 -14.76 -0.40
CA ILE A 204 -5.63 -15.85 0.14
C ILE A 204 -6.31 -16.47 1.37
N PHE A 205 -5.93 -17.69 1.72
CA PHE A 205 -6.44 -18.35 2.90
C PHE A 205 -5.94 -17.67 4.18
N ASP A 206 -6.87 -17.31 5.05
CA ASP A 206 -6.59 -16.81 6.39
C ASP A 206 -7.35 -17.67 7.41
N MET A 207 -6.61 -18.52 8.12
CA MET A 207 -7.17 -19.41 9.13
C MET A 207 -7.82 -18.70 10.31
N ARG A 208 -7.59 -17.41 10.49
CA ARG A 208 -8.15 -16.60 11.57
C ARG A 208 -9.58 -16.13 11.27
N VAL A 209 -9.98 -16.19 10.00
CA VAL A 209 -11.33 -15.79 9.58
C VAL A 209 -12.31 -16.91 9.89
N ALA A 210 -13.37 -16.59 10.64
CA ALA A 210 -14.39 -17.56 11.01
C ALA A 210 -15.05 -18.18 9.78
N GLY A 211 -15.00 -19.51 9.68
CA GLY A 211 -15.55 -20.26 8.55
C GLY A 211 -14.66 -20.34 7.32
N ALA A 212 -13.45 -19.78 7.37
CA ALA A 212 -12.49 -19.95 6.28
C ALA A 212 -12.05 -21.42 6.15
N SER A 213 -11.94 -21.90 4.92
CA SER A 213 -11.48 -23.24 4.58
C SER A 213 -10.45 -23.17 3.47
N PHE A 214 -9.32 -23.87 3.62
CA PHE A 214 -8.30 -23.94 2.58
C PHE A 214 -8.83 -24.56 1.29
N GLY A 215 -9.73 -25.53 1.39
CA GLY A 215 -10.36 -26.22 0.25
C GLY A 215 -11.48 -25.44 -0.45
N ASP A 216 -11.87 -24.26 0.09
CA ASP A 216 -12.92 -23.43 -0.53
C ASP A 216 -12.42 -21.99 -0.74
N PRO A 217 -11.90 -21.65 -1.94
CA PRO A 217 -11.40 -20.32 -2.24
C PRO A 217 -12.44 -19.18 -2.11
N ASN A 218 -13.74 -19.50 -2.09
CA ASN A 218 -14.77 -18.47 -1.88
C ASN A 218 -14.80 -17.93 -0.45
N THR A 219 -14.15 -18.62 0.48
CA THR A 219 -14.01 -18.21 1.88
C THR A 219 -12.73 -17.38 2.13
N TRP A 220 -11.88 -17.24 1.11
CA TRP A 220 -10.62 -16.53 1.23
C TRP A 220 -10.83 -15.02 1.17
N VAL A 221 -9.91 -14.29 1.78
CA VAL A 221 -9.98 -12.83 1.87
C VAL A 221 -8.71 -12.19 1.33
N TRP A 222 -8.81 -10.94 0.91
CA TRP A 222 -7.61 -10.18 0.60
C TRP A 222 -6.80 -9.91 1.88
N SER A 223 -5.49 -10.12 1.77
CA SER A 223 -4.56 -9.81 2.85
C SER A 223 -3.19 -9.43 2.29
N ASP A 224 -2.56 -8.45 2.91
CA ASP A 224 -1.16 -8.09 2.67
C ASP A 224 -0.23 -8.52 3.80
N ASN A 225 -0.73 -9.31 4.74
CA ASN A 225 0.02 -9.86 5.86
C ASN A 225 1.21 -10.70 5.39
N GLY A 226 2.41 -10.44 5.93
CA GLY A 226 3.65 -11.10 5.52
C GLY A 226 3.64 -12.61 5.68
N ALA A 227 3.16 -13.12 6.82
CA ALA A 227 3.12 -14.55 7.11
C ALA A 227 2.11 -15.30 6.21
N LEU A 228 0.92 -14.72 6.01
CA LEU A 228 -0.12 -15.33 5.17
C LEU A 228 0.28 -15.36 3.70
N ASN A 229 0.96 -14.31 3.20
CA ASN A 229 1.47 -14.31 1.82
C ASN A 229 2.60 -15.32 1.60
N LEU A 230 3.44 -15.59 2.61
CA LEU A 230 4.41 -16.68 2.58
C LEU A 230 3.72 -18.05 2.56
N LEU A 231 2.70 -18.26 3.39
CA LEU A 231 1.92 -19.50 3.38
C LEU A 231 1.27 -19.72 2.02
N ASP A 232 0.63 -18.68 1.42
CA ASP A 232 0.04 -18.77 0.08
C ASP A 232 1.10 -19.08 -1.00
N HIS A 233 2.33 -18.56 -0.87
CA HIS A 233 3.41 -18.91 -1.78
C HIS A 233 3.86 -20.35 -1.66
N LEU A 234 3.89 -20.90 -0.45
CA LEU A 234 4.29 -22.30 -0.19
C LEU A 234 3.22 -23.30 -0.59
N THR A 235 1.94 -22.98 -0.39
CA THR A 235 0.82 -23.89 -0.63
C THR A 235 0.15 -23.72 -1.99
N GLY A 236 0.38 -22.57 -2.66
CA GLY A 236 -0.23 -22.24 -3.94
C GLY A 236 0.21 -23.13 -5.09
N ASP A 237 -0.64 -23.23 -6.13
CA ASP A 237 -0.36 -24.03 -7.33
C ASP A 237 0.88 -23.51 -8.09
N LYS A 238 1.59 -24.40 -8.77
CA LYS A 238 2.74 -24.07 -9.63
C LYS A 238 2.39 -23.10 -10.75
N ASP A 239 1.19 -23.20 -11.30
CA ASP A 239 0.73 -22.34 -12.39
C ASP A 239 0.64 -20.87 -11.98
N VAL A 240 0.50 -20.60 -10.68
CA VAL A 240 0.51 -19.27 -10.08
C VAL A 240 1.81 -18.97 -9.30
N GLY A 241 2.85 -19.77 -9.51
CA GLY A 241 4.16 -19.57 -8.91
C GLY A 241 4.28 -20.03 -7.47
N GLY A 242 3.46 -20.98 -7.04
CA GLY A 242 3.53 -21.61 -5.73
C GLY A 242 4.38 -22.87 -5.71
N TRP A 243 4.57 -23.44 -4.51
CA TRP A 243 5.36 -24.65 -4.28
C TRP A 243 4.49 -25.93 -4.20
N GLU A 244 3.17 -25.80 -4.13
CA GLU A 244 2.21 -26.91 -3.96
C GLU A 244 2.48 -27.78 -2.71
N ILE A 245 3.04 -27.19 -1.65
CA ILE A 245 3.23 -27.94 -0.40
C ILE A 245 1.85 -28.16 0.24
N PRO A 246 1.49 -29.41 0.60
CA PRO A 246 0.19 -29.68 1.21
C PRO A 246 -0.02 -28.88 2.50
N ILE A 247 -1.21 -28.33 2.67
CA ILE A 247 -1.53 -27.46 3.83
C ILE A 247 -1.42 -28.21 5.16
N GLU A 248 -1.67 -29.51 5.17
CA GLU A 248 -1.57 -30.39 6.33
C GLU A 248 -0.13 -30.58 6.85
N TRP A 249 0.86 -30.10 6.11
CA TRP A 249 2.25 -30.10 6.57
C TRP A 249 2.59 -28.86 7.40
N PHE A 250 1.65 -27.97 7.58
CA PHE A 250 1.86 -26.73 8.32
C PHE A 250 1.15 -26.74 9.67
N ASP A 251 1.82 -26.20 10.69
CA ASP A 251 1.20 -25.84 11.96
C ASP A 251 0.43 -24.53 11.82
N LEU A 252 -0.85 -24.66 11.45
CA LEU A 252 -1.71 -23.51 11.21
C LEU A 252 -1.99 -22.68 12.48
N ALA A 253 -1.89 -23.29 13.67
CA ALA A 253 -2.11 -22.55 14.91
C ALA A 253 -0.93 -21.61 15.21
N ASP A 254 0.30 -22.09 15.05
CA ASP A 254 1.52 -21.30 15.24
C ASP A 254 1.62 -20.19 14.13
N ILE A 255 1.24 -20.53 12.90
CA ILE A 255 1.18 -19.53 11.80
C ILE A 255 0.11 -18.47 12.05
N ALA A 256 -1.04 -18.83 12.63
CA ALA A 256 -2.07 -17.85 13.00
C ALA A 256 -1.55 -16.85 14.03
N GLU A 257 -0.79 -17.31 15.03
CA GLU A 257 -0.16 -16.43 16.00
C GLU A 257 0.84 -15.48 15.33
N THR A 258 1.66 -16.00 14.43
CA THR A 258 2.60 -15.19 13.64
C THR A 258 1.86 -14.16 12.76
N ALA A 259 0.73 -14.53 12.19
CA ALA A 259 -0.10 -13.60 11.42
C ALA A 259 -0.70 -12.48 12.30
N TRP A 260 -1.06 -12.77 13.56
CA TRP A 260 -1.44 -11.73 14.53
C TRP A 260 -0.28 -10.78 14.85
N GLN A 261 0.93 -11.34 15.05
CA GLN A 261 2.13 -10.55 15.29
C GLN A 261 2.47 -9.66 14.08
N ALA A 262 2.28 -10.15 12.85
CA ALA A 262 2.50 -9.39 11.63
C ALA A 262 1.52 -8.21 11.48
N ASP A 263 0.29 -8.35 11.95
CA ASP A 263 -0.71 -7.28 11.96
C ASP A 263 -0.58 -6.33 13.17
N ALA A 264 0.25 -6.66 14.16
CA ALA A 264 0.48 -5.78 15.31
C ALA A 264 1.03 -4.42 14.86
N LEU A 265 0.47 -3.36 15.42
CA LEU A 265 0.87 -2.00 15.05
C LEU A 265 2.22 -1.62 15.66
N VAL A 266 3.11 -1.12 14.83
CA VAL A 266 4.43 -0.61 15.19
C VAL A 266 4.51 0.87 14.89
N ALA A 267 5.16 1.64 15.77
CA ALA A 267 5.34 3.07 15.60
C ALA A 267 6.20 3.39 14.36
N THR A 268 5.79 4.42 13.63
CA THR A 268 6.50 5.02 12.50
C THR A 268 6.69 6.51 12.77
N ARG A 269 7.42 7.23 11.91
CA ARG A 269 7.55 8.70 12.02
C ARG A 269 6.21 9.41 11.95
N ASP A 270 5.29 8.90 11.13
CA ASP A 270 4.03 9.57 10.79
C ASP A 270 2.80 8.92 11.46
N GLY A 271 3.02 7.94 12.36
CA GLY A 271 1.92 7.25 13.03
C GLY A 271 2.23 5.81 13.41
N THR A 272 1.42 4.88 12.95
CA THR A 272 1.61 3.44 13.15
C THR A 272 1.28 2.67 11.88
N GLU A 273 1.93 1.52 11.70
CA GLU A 273 1.63 0.60 10.59
C GLU A 273 1.67 -0.86 11.07
N PRO A 274 1.09 -1.82 10.35
CA PRO A 274 1.28 -3.25 10.62
C PRO A 274 2.77 -3.62 10.57
N ARG A 275 3.19 -4.51 11.46
CA ARG A 275 4.60 -4.90 11.62
C ARG A 275 5.18 -5.51 10.35
N SER A 276 4.40 -6.35 9.64
CA SER A 276 4.87 -7.02 8.43
C SER A 276 3.81 -7.07 7.35
N ARG A 277 4.14 -6.48 6.21
CA ARG A 277 3.35 -6.52 4.97
C ARG A 277 4.19 -7.09 3.84
N CYS A 278 3.52 -7.68 2.85
CA CYS A 278 4.12 -8.25 1.66
C CYS A 278 3.41 -7.69 0.42
N TRP A 279 4.08 -6.80 -0.32
CA TRP A 279 3.57 -6.25 -1.58
C TRP A 279 4.53 -6.54 -2.72
N GLY A 280 4.00 -6.80 -3.88
CA GLY A 280 4.84 -6.99 -5.06
C GLY A 280 4.19 -7.83 -6.15
N ALA A 281 4.93 -8.12 -7.20
CA ALA A 281 4.52 -9.00 -8.28
C ALA A 281 5.64 -9.98 -8.60
N GLN A 282 5.30 -11.26 -8.52
CA GLN A 282 6.17 -12.37 -8.91
C GLN A 282 6.10 -12.55 -10.42
N ASP A 283 7.26 -12.59 -11.08
CA ASP A 283 7.37 -13.02 -12.46
C ASP A 283 7.26 -14.56 -12.53
N LEU A 284 6.27 -15.05 -13.26
CA LEU A 284 6.01 -16.49 -13.47
C LEU A 284 6.77 -17.05 -14.67
N GLY A 285 7.75 -16.32 -15.20
CA GLY A 285 8.60 -16.80 -16.28
C GLY A 285 9.50 -17.96 -15.84
N PRO A 286 9.89 -18.85 -16.77
CA PRO A 286 10.69 -20.04 -16.44
C PRO A 286 12.13 -19.70 -16.00
N THR A 287 12.56 -18.47 -16.12
CA THR A 287 13.92 -18.04 -15.78
C THR A 287 14.06 -17.53 -14.34
N VAL A 288 12.96 -17.41 -13.59
CA VAL A 288 12.98 -16.96 -12.20
C VAL A 288 12.82 -18.17 -11.28
N PRO A 289 13.86 -18.54 -10.53
CA PRO A 289 13.76 -19.64 -9.58
C PRO A 289 12.78 -19.31 -8.45
N LEU A 290 11.91 -20.28 -8.10
CA LEU A 290 10.95 -20.10 -6.99
C LEU A 290 11.65 -19.84 -5.65
N VAL A 291 12.85 -20.41 -5.46
CA VAL A 291 13.64 -20.24 -4.24
C VAL A 291 14.09 -18.79 -4.05
N ASP A 292 14.43 -18.08 -5.12
CA ASP A 292 14.86 -16.68 -5.04
C ASP A 292 13.69 -15.78 -4.63
N THR A 293 12.49 -16.06 -5.18
CA THR A 293 11.26 -15.38 -4.77
C THR A 293 10.96 -15.63 -3.30
N LEU A 294 11.02 -16.90 -2.86
CA LEU A 294 10.77 -17.27 -1.46
C LEU A 294 11.76 -16.56 -0.52
N THR A 295 13.05 -16.60 -0.85
CA THR A 295 14.11 -15.97 -0.07
C THR A 295 13.91 -14.46 0.03
N ALA A 296 13.59 -13.81 -1.09
CA ALA A 296 13.31 -12.37 -1.13
C ALA A 296 12.05 -12.00 -0.32
N MET A 297 11.00 -12.85 -0.37
CA MET A 297 9.80 -12.64 0.44
C MET A 297 10.10 -12.80 1.93
N MET A 298 10.81 -13.84 2.34
CA MET A 298 11.21 -14.05 3.75
C MET A 298 12.01 -12.86 4.27
N LEU A 299 13.03 -12.42 3.53
CA LEU A 299 13.82 -11.24 3.92
C LEU A 299 12.95 -9.99 4.06
N SER A 300 12.09 -9.73 3.08
CA SER A 300 11.29 -8.50 3.03
C SER A 300 10.18 -8.46 4.07
N THR A 301 9.65 -9.61 4.47
CA THR A 301 8.60 -9.71 5.50
C THR A 301 9.16 -9.84 6.91
N GLY A 302 10.44 -10.19 7.06
CA GLY A 302 11.04 -10.52 8.35
C GLY A 302 10.45 -11.79 8.94
N CYS A 303 10.01 -12.73 8.09
CA CYS A 303 9.51 -14.03 8.51
C CYS A 303 10.47 -15.14 8.09
N THR A 304 10.51 -16.20 8.86
CA THR A 304 11.31 -17.40 8.60
C THR A 304 10.43 -18.65 8.61
N ILE A 305 10.89 -19.68 7.91
CA ILE A 305 10.21 -20.98 7.87
C ILE A 305 11.03 -21.97 8.71
N LEU A 306 10.40 -22.63 9.66
CA LEU A 306 11.05 -23.55 10.60
C LEU A 306 10.28 -24.87 10.66
N PRO A 307 10.96 -26.01 10.86
CA PRO A 307 10.31 -27.25 11.25
C PRO A 307 9.90 -27.18 12.73
N THR A 308 8.74 -27.71 13.06
CA THR A 308 8.32 -27.90 14.46
C THR A 308 8.84 -29.23 15.00
N GLN A 309 8.77 -29.43 16.32
CA GLN A 309 9.15 -30.70 16.96
C GLN A 309 8.27 -31.88 16.51
N ASP A 310 7.04 -31.60 16.11
CA ASP A 310 6.09 -32.60 15.58
C ASP A 310 6.31 -32.92 14.11
N GLY A 311 7.33 -32.32 13.48
CA GLY A 311 7.68 -32.54 12.07
C GLY A 311 6.84 -31.77 11.08
N LEU A 312 6.04 -30.81 11.52
CA LEU A 312 5.32 -29.86 10.66
C LEU A 312 6.23 -28.68 10.31
N LEU A 313 5.80 -27.87 9.37
CA LEU A 313 6.42 -26.58 9.05
C LEU A 313 5.64 -25.45 9.71
N THR A 314 6.34 -24.45 10.17
CA THR A 314 5.74 -23.20 10.65
C THR A 314 6.42 -21.98 10.04
N ILE A 315 5.73 -20.85 10.10
CA ILE A 315 6.26 -19.54 9.73
C ILE A 315 6.31 -18.72 11.00
N ARG A 316 7.45 -18.14 11.33
CA ARG A 316 7.63 -17.28 12.51
C ARG A 316 8.22 -15.94 12.13
N MET A 317 7.84 -14.90 12.88
CA MET A 317 8.50 -13.61 12.78
C MET A 317 9.88 -13.67 13.42
N VAL A 318 10.84 -13.07 12.74
CA VAL A 318 12.17 -12.83 13.29
C VAL A 318 12.06 -11.71 14.33
N ASP A 319 12.48 -12.00 15.56
CA ASP A 319 12.42 -11.04 16.66
C ASP A 319 13.63 -10.11 16.69
N ASP A 320 13.43 -8.85 17.06
CA ASP A 320 14.51 -7.88 17.25
C ASP A 320 15.25 -8.09 18.57
N ASP A 321 14.60 -8.71 19.56
CA ASP A 321 15.15 -9.05 20.87
C ASP A 321 14.75 -10.50 21.21
N PRO A 322 15.36 -11.49 20.53
CA PRO A 322 14.99 -12.89 20.74
C PRO A 322 15.37 -13.36 22.12
N VAL A 323 14.46 -14.09 22.75
CA VAL A 323 14.71 -14.79 24.02
C VAL A 323 14.95 -16.27 23.71
N PRO A 324 16.22 -16.74 23.63
CA PRO A 324 16.50 -18.11 23.29
C PRO A 324 15.94 -19.06 24.36
N THR A 325 15.14 -20.03 23.94
CA THR A 325 14.55 -21.05 24.80
C THR A 325 15.38 -22.34 24.86
N THR A 326 16.33 -22.48 23.92
CA THR A 326 17.19 -23.65 23.79
C THR A 326 18.61 -23.32 24.22
N ALA A 327 19.24 -24.19 24.99
CA ALA A 327 20.61 -24.00 25.45
C ALA A 327 21.46 -25.25 25.16
N ILE A 328 22.66 -25.05 24.62
CA ILE A 328 23.68 -26.07 24.45
C ILE A 328 24.68 -25.97 25.61
N ALA A 329 24.66 -26.98 26.47
CA ALA A 329 25.59 -27.04 27.59
C ALA A 329 27.01 -27.38 27.12
N TRP A 330 28.04 -26.87 27.80
CA TRP A 330 29.43 -27.12 27.48
C TRP A 330 29.79 -28.61 27.38
N ARG A 331 29.22 -29.45 28.24
CA ARG A 331 29.43 -30.90 28.22
C ARG A 331 28.99 -31.58 26.93
N ASP A 332 28.13 -30.96 26.16
CA ASP A 332 27.58 -31.49 24.90
C ASP A 332 28.35 -30.99 23.69
N ILE A 333 29.32 -30.09 23.90
CA ILE A 333 30.17 -29.53 22.85
C ILE A 333 31.38 -30.43 22.63
N VAL A 334 31.53 -30.90 21.37
CA VAL A 334 32.65 -31.75 20.94
C VAL A 334 33.78 -30.91 20.39
N ALA A 335 33.45 -29.89 19.61
CA ALA A 335 34.41 -28.94 19.07
C ALA A 335 33.76 -27.55 18.93
N LEU A 336 34.60 -26.52 19.14
CA LEU A 336 34.18 -25.12 19.04
C LEU A 336 35.17 -24.34 18.17
N SER A 337 34.67 -23.64 17.21
CA SER A 337 35.41 -22.67 16.40
C SER A 337 34.76 -21.32 16.57
N LEU A 338 35.49 -20.35 17.09
CA LEU A 338 35.05 -18.97 17.25
C LEU A 338 35.67 -18.11 16.16
N SER A 339 34.87 -17.22 15.62
CA SER A 339 35.30 -16.16 14.71
C SER A 339 34.97 -14.81 15.32
N THR A 340 35.91 -13.89 15.27
CA THR A 340 35.72 -12.52 15.75
C THR A 340 34.90 -11.65 14.79
N GLY A 341 34.23 -12.27 13.83
CA GLY A 341 33.50 -11.59 12.76
C GLY A 341 34.40 -11.23 11.57
N PRO A 342 33.85 -10.50 10.58
CA PRO A 342 34.64 -10.06 9.43
C PRO A 342 35.83 -9.20 9.86
N ALA A 343 36.97 -9.37 9.19
CA ALA A 343 38.13 -8.50 9.41
C ALA A 343 37.76 -7.03 9.25
N SER A 344 38.39 -6.12 9.97
CA SER A 344 38.00 -4.70 9.95
C SER A 344 38.03 -4.09 8.53
N ALA A 345 38.93 -4.58 7.66
CA ALA A 345 39.01 -4.16 6.26
C ALA A 345 37.92 -4.74 5.35
N GLU A 346 37.22 -5.76 5.78
CA GLU A 346 36.15 -6.45 5.03
C GLU A 346 34.77 -6.24 5.65
N ARG A 347 34.72 -5.74 6.88
CA ARG A 347 33.49 -5.52 7.63
C ARG A 347 32.70 -4.36 7.00
N PRO A 348 31.45 -4.59 6.60
CA PRO A 348 30.62 -3.53 6.05
C PRO A 348 30.49 -2.36 7.03
N ASN A 349 30.79 -1.14 6.59
CA ASN A 349 30.69 0.07 7.39
C ASN A 349 29.77 1.13 6.79
N ARG A 350 29.22 0.84 5.59
CA ARG A 350 28.14 1.61 4.96
C ARG A 350 27.13 0.66 4.33
N PHE A 351 25.86 0.91 4.62
CA PHE A 351 24.75 0.14 4.08
C PHE A 351 23.91 1.00 3.15
N THR A 352 23.44 0.40 2.06
CA THR A 352 22.39 0.94 1.20
C THR A 352 21.15 0.06 1.35
N LEU A 353 19.98 0.65 1.31
CA LEU A 353 18.72 -0.04 1.51
C LEU A 353 17.75 0.30 0.38
N LYS A 354 17.28 -0.71 -0.33
CA LYS A 354 16.22 -0.55 -1.33
C LYS A 354 14.99 -1.33 -0.91
N TYR A 355 13.83 -0.75 -1.14
CA TYR A 355 12.55 -1.37 -0.85
C TYR A 355 11.53 -1.05 -1.96
N LEU A 356 10.40 -1.77 -2.00
CA LEU A 356 9.30 -1.49 -2.93
C LEU A 356 8.62 -0.19 -2.48
N SER A 357 8.90 0.92 -3.18
CA SER A 357 8.46 2.24 -2.77
C SER A 357 7.19 2.69 -3.51
N PRO A 358 6.04 2.79 -2.82
CA PRO A 358 4.84 3.39 -3.41
C PRO A 358 5.07 4.82 -3.91
N GLU A 359 5.94 5.60 -3.24
CA GLU A 359 6.31 6.96 -3.60
C GLU A 359 7.09 7.04 -4.92
N ARG A 360 7.63 5.92 -5.36
CA ARG A 360 8.36 5.74 -6.62
C ARG A 360 7.63 4.83 -7.59
N ASP A 361 6.31 4.91 -7.62
CA ASP A 361 5.46 4.14 -8.54
C ASP A 361 5.55 2.62 -8.33
N TYR A 362 5.80 2.15 -7.10
CA TYR A 362 6.02 0.75 -6.75
C TYR A 362 7.27 0.14 -7.42
N ASP A 363 8.25 0.95 -7.74
CA ASP A 363 9.57 0.49 -8.15
C ASP A 363 10.46 0.22 -6.92
N LEU A 364 11.46 -0.64 -7.09
CA LEU A 364 12.50 -0.84 -6.09
C LEU A 364 13.37 0.42 -6.03
N ALA A 365 13.28 1.18 -4.96
CA ALA A 365 13.94 2.46 -4.80
C ALA A 365 14.79 2.52 -3.53
N GLU A 366 15.88 3.27 -3.61
CA GLU A 366 16.80 3.46 -2.49
C GLU A 366 16.21 4.41 -1.47
N ALA A 367 16.14 3.95 -0.21
CA ALA A 367 15.74 4.76 0.92
C ALA A 367 16.82 5.80 1.27
N ASP A 368 16.40 6.96 1.75
CA ASP A 368 17.33 7.95 2.29
C ASP A 368 17.75 7.55 3.71
N LEU A 369 19.01 7.17 3.84
CA LEU A 369 19.67 6.75 5.09
C LEU A 369 20.48 7.89 5.72
N THR A 370 20.31 9.13 5.29
CA THR A 370 21.00 10.27 5.88
C THR A 370 20.62 10.39 7.36
N ASP A 371 21.62 10.53 8.22
CA ASP A 371 21.47 10.59 9.68
C ASP A 371 20.97 9.30 10.36
N ILE A 372 21.01 8.15 9.68
CA ILE A 372 20.66 6.86 10.23
C ILE A 372 21.91 6.14 10.75
N ALA A 373 22.10 6.14 12.05
CA ALA A 373 23.34 5.67 12.70
C ALA A 373 23.70 4.21 12.41
N TRP A 374 22.71 3.31 12.26
CA TRP A 374 22.98 1.92 11.95
C TRP A 374 23.47 1.69 10.52
N ALA A 375 23.28 2.66 9.62
CA ALA A 375 23.62 2.52 8.21
C ALA A 375 25.01 3.04 7.87
N VAL A 376 25.58 3.95 8.68
CA VAL A 376 26.88 4.58 8.40
C VAL A 376 27.73 4.60 9.65
N HIS A 377 28.89 3.93 9.60
CA HIS A 377 29.88 3.88 10.69
C HIS A 377 31.06 4.78 10.32
N GLN A 378 30.91 6.10 10.45
CA GLN A 378 31.87 7.09 9.95
C GLN A 378 33.30 6.89 10.48
N SER A 379 33.47 6.55 11.77
CA SER A 379 34.79 6.32 12.36
C SER A 379 35.57 5.16 11.72
N GLU A 380 34.86 4.12 11.26
CA GLU A 380 35.46 3.00 10.54
C GLU A 380 35.79 3.38 9.10
N ILE A 381 34.90 4.14 8.45
CA ILE A 381 35.15 4.65 7.10
C ILE A 381 36.43 5.51 7.08
N ASP A 382 36.60 6.36 8.06
CA ASP A 382 37.80 7.22 8.20
C ASP A 382 39.06 6.40 8.45
N ALA A 383 38.96 5.24 9.10
CA ALA A 383 40.11 4.41 9.45
C ALA A 383 40.54 3.42 8.35
N VAL A 384 39.61 2.77 7.67
CA VAL A 384 39.86 1.66 6.73
C VAL A 384 39.30 1.86 5.33
N GLY A 385 38.61 2.98 5.08
CA GLY A 385 37.90 3.24 3.85
C GLY A 385 36.49 2.68 3.84
N GLU A 386 35.74 3.01 2.81
CA GLU A 386 34.33 2.67 2.68
C GLU A 386 34.15 1.21 2.22
N GLN A 387 33.38 0.44 2.97
CA GLN A 387 32.98 -0.94 2.67
C GLN A 387 31.45 -0.98 2.58
N VAL A 388 30.91 -0.90 1.36
CA VAL A 388 29.48 -0.81 1.10
C VAL A 388 28.83 -2.19 1.07
N SER A 389 27.70 -2.35 1.76
CA SER A 389 26.86 -3.55 1.69
C SER A 389 25.42 -3.17 1.33
N ALA A 390 24.91 -3.72 0.23
CA ALA A 390 23.54 -3.46 -0.21
C ALA A 390 22.55 -4.40 0.46
N ILE A 391 21.38 -3.85 0.80
CA ILE A 391 20.20 -4.58 1.31
C ILE A 391 19.05 -4.27 0.36
N GLU A 392 18.44 -5.30 -0.23
CA GLU A 392 17.32 -5.15 -1.14
C GLU A 392 16.11 -5.94 -0.61
N LEU A 393 14.98 -5.26 -0.44
CA LEU A 393 13.74 -5.81 0.13
C LEU A 393 12.58 -5.60 -0.86
N PRO A 394 12.53 -6.36 -1.97
CA PRO A 394 11.61 -6.10 -3.08
C PRO A 394 10.13 -6.38 -2.78
N TRP A 395 9.81 -6.97 -1.62
CA TRP A 395 8.46 -7.24 -1.18
C TRP A 395 8.04 -6.41 0.05
N CYS A 396 8.91 -5.50 0.49
CA CYS A 396 8.67 -4.63 1.62
C CYS A 396 8.12 -3.28 1.13
N PRO A 397 6.88 -2.87 1.51
CA PRO A 397 6.26 -1.66 0.97
C PRO A 397 6.51 -0.38 1.78
N SER A 398 7.24 -0.46 2.89
CA SER A 398 7.33 0.62 3.85
C SER A 398 8.76 0.91 4.26
N PRO A 399 9.17 2.20 4.38
CA PRO A 399 10.48 2.56 4.89
C PRO A 399 10.67 2.14 6.37
N ALA A 400 9.62 2.16 7.20
CA ALA A 400 9.70 1.76 8.59
C ALA A 400 9.94 0.24 8.71
N GLN A 401 9.19 -0.59 7.95
CA GLN A 401 9.43 -2.03 7.89
C GLN A 401 10.83 -2.32 7.34
N ALA A 402 11.23 -1.66 6.25
CA ALA A 402 12.55 -1.82 5.65
C ALA A 402 13.67 -1.42 6.62
N GLY A 403 13.48 -0.37 7.41
CA GLY A 403 14.42 0.09 8.43
C GLY A 403 14.61 -0.92 9.55
N ARG A 404 13.53 -1.52 10.08
CA ARG A 404 13.61 -2.57 11.10
C ARG A 404 14.41 -3.79 10.62
N ILE A 405 14.04 -4.29 9.43
CA ILE A 405 14.69 -5.44 8.81
C ILE A 405 16.14 -5.11 8.43
N GLY A 406 16.37 -3.97 7.78
CA GLY A 406 17.69 -3.53 7.33
C GLY A 406 18.68 -3.36 8.48
N ARG A 407 18.24 -2.79 9.60
CA ARG A 407 19.05 -2.64 10.82
C ARG A 407 19.50 -3.99 11.36
N ARG A 408 18.60 -4.98 11.43
CA ARG A 408 18.95 -6.34 11.89
C ARG A 408 19.93 -7.01 10.91
N ILE A 409 19.69 -6.93 9.61
CA ILE A 409 20.61 -7.46 8.58
C ILE A 409 22.00 -6.81 8.71
N ALA A 410 22.05 -5.49 8.88
CA ALA A 410 23.31 -4.76 9.03
C ALA A 410 24.09 -5.24 10.27
N ALA A 411 23.40 -5.42 11.39
CA ALA A 411 24.00 -5.91 12.62
C ALA A 411 24.53 -7.37 12.48
N LEU A 412 23.74 -8.26 11.87
CA LEU A 412 24.16 -9.66 11.62
C LEU A 412 25.38 -9.75 10.71
N ARG A 413 25.47 -8.92 9.64
CA ARG A 413 26.61 -8.89 8.72
C ARG A 413 27.91 -8.40 9.36
N ARG A 414 27.80 -7.78 10.53
CA ARG A 414 28.94 -7.26 11.30
C ARG A 414 29.26 -8.11 12.53
N ALA A 415 28.35 -9.03 12.89
CA ALA A 415 28.47 -9.84 14.11
C ALA A 415 29.61 -10.85 14.00
N ALA A 416 30.17 -11.16 15.15
CA ALA A 416 31.04 -12.33 15.33
C ALA A 416 30.21 -13.61 15.12
N GLY A 417 30.87 -14.74 14.97
CA GLY A 417 30.16 -15.99 14.78
C GLY A 417 31.06 -17.20 14.96
N GLY A 418 30.60 -18.34 14.49
CA GLY A 418 31.39 -19.55 14.59
C GLY A 418 30.66 -20.81 14.22
N GLN A 419 31.28 -21.90 14.59
CA GLN A 419 30.77 -23.24 14.38
C GLN A 419 30.94 -24.05 15.64
N VAL A 420 29.89 -24.74 16.05
CA VAL A 420 29.90 -25.64 17.21
C VAL A 420 29.51 -27.04 16.75
N SER A 421 30.39 -28.01 16.94
CA SER A 421 30.04 -29.41 16.82
C SER A 421 29.63 -29.97 18.18
N THR A 422 28.46 -30.56 18.24
CA THR A 422 27.84 -31.06 19.46
C THR A 422 27.59 -32.55 19.37
N THR A 423 27.25 -33.17 20.50
CA THR A 423 26.59 -34.47 20.51
C THR A 423 25.20 -34.37 19.84
N LEU A 424 24.40 -35.44 19.88
CA LEU A 424 23.01 -35.39 19.45
C LEU A 424 22.16 -34.33 20.20
N ALA A 425 22.66 -33.79 21.31
CA ALA A 425 22.01 -32.67 22.01
C ALA A 425 21.78 -31.45 21.08
N GLY A 426 22.65 -31.24 20.11
CA GLY A 426 22.45 -30.17 19.10
C GLY A 426 21.19 -30.28 18.29
N MET A 427 20.58 -31.47 18.22
CA MET A 427 19.26 -31.64 17.56
C MET A 427 18.14 -30.87 18.24
N MET A 428 18.32 -30.50 19.53
CA MET A 428 17.38 -29.65 20.25
C MET A 428 17.27 -28.24 19.64
N CYS A 429 18.27 -27.83 18.87
CA CYS A 429 18.27 -26.56 18.13
C CYS A 429 17.45 -26.59 16.82
N MET A 430 16.97 -27.78 16.40
CA MET A 430 16.08 -27.88 15.25
C MET A 430 14.76 -27.13 15.55
N GLY A 431 14.33 -26.30 14.63
CA GLY A 431 13.10 -25.51 14.80
C GLY A 431 13.28 -24.24 15.65
N HIS A 432 14.51 -23.90 16.00
CA HIS A 432 14.83 -22.66 16.71
C HIS A 432 15.76 -21.79 15.85
N GLU A 433 15.52 -20.49 15.83
CA GLU A 433 16.42 -19.51 15.21
C GLU A 433 17.57 -19.13 16.14
N ASP A 434 17.32 -19.14 17.45
CA ASP A 434 18.25 -18.67 18.45
C ASP A 434 18.49 -19.74 19.51
N ALA A 435 19.72 -19.78 20.01
CA ALA A 435 20.14 -20.68 21.08
C ALA A 435 21.14 -19.99 22.03
N LEU A 436 21.24 -20.48 23.24
CA LEU A 436 22.32 -20.13 24.16
C LEU A 436 23.43 -21.17 24.03
N ILE A 437 24.66 -20.74 23.81
CA ILE A 437 25.85 -21.63 23.77
C ILE A 437 26.70 -21.36 25.01
N GLU A 438 26.77 -22.33 25.92
CA GLU A 438 27.60 -22.24 27.11
C GLU A 438 29.08 -22.50 26.77
N ILE A 439 29.96 -21.58 27.15
CA ILE A 439 31.41 -21.70 26.98
C ILE A 439 32.02 -21.69 28.38
N ALA A 440 31.90 -22.82 29.09
CA ALA A 440 32.34 -22.93 30.48
C ALA A 440 33.80 -22.51 30.74
N PRO A 441 34.80 -22.79 29.86
CA PRO A 441 36.17 -22.32 30.06
C PRO A 441 36.34 -20.79 30.09
N LEU A 442 35.43 -20.06 29.46
CA LEU A 442 35.42 -18.59 29.48
C LEU A 442 34.46 -18.04 30.56
N GLY A 443 33.63 -18.89 31.17
CA GLY A 443 32.58 -18.47 32.09
C GLY A 443 31.46 -17.65 31.40
N GLU A 444 31.28 -17.80 30.09
CA GLU A 444 30.37 -17.03 29.29
C GLU A 444 29.27 -17.92 28.70
N THR A 445 28.13 -17.30 28.41
CA THR A 445 27.04 -17.88 27.61
C THR A 445 26.77 -16.95 26.47
N LEU A 446 26.93 -17.44 25.24
CA LEU A 446 26.72 -16.66 24.01
C LEU A 446 25.28 -16.81 23.52
N PRO A 447 24.53 -15.72 23.38
CA PRO A 447 23.33 -15.75 22.59
C PRO A 447 23.71 -15.87 21.12
N ALA A 448 23.19 -16.90 20.45
CA ALA A 448 23.56 -17.28 19.09
C ALA A 448 22.34 -17.31 18.19
N THR A 449 22.37 -16.58 17.08
CA THR A 449 21.42 -16.73 15.99
C THR A 449 21.96 -17.80 15.04
N LEU A 450 21.22 -18.89 14.92
CA LEU A 450 21.63 -20.08 14.18
C LEU A 450 21.46 -19.83 12.67
N THR A 451 22.49 -20.10 11.89
CA THR A 451 22.44 -20.03 10.43
C THR A 451 22.33 -21.40 9.78
N SER A 452 22.78 -22.47 10.46
CA SER A 452 22.51 -23.84 10.05
C SER A 452 22.64 -24.83 11.20
N VAL A 453 21.87 -25.92 11.11
CA VAL A 453 21.96 -27.10 11.98
C VAL A 453 22.14 -28.31 11.08
N ARG A 454 23.23 -29.05 11.20
CA ARG A 454 23.54 -30.20 10.35
C ARG A 454 23.85 -31.42 11.18
N LEU A 455 23.30 -32.57 10.78
CA LEU A 455 23.72 -33.87 11.27
C LEU A 455 24.83 -34.40 10.38
N GLU A 456 26.02 -34.62 10.94
CA GLU A 456 27.21 -35.02 10.21
C GLU A 456 27.33 -36.54 10.09
N GLY A 457 26.86 -37.08 8.97
CA GLY A 457 27.04 -38.50 8.62
C GLY A 457 26.07 -39.46 9.33
N LEU A 458 26.37 -40.77 9.20
CA LEU A 458 25.55 -41.90 9.67
C LEU A 458 26.31 -42.75 10.71
N ALA A 459 27.22 -42.16 11.47
CA ALA A 459 27.89 -42.84 12.59
C ALA A 459 26.86 -43.25 13.66
N ALA A 460 27.26 -44.15 14.55
CA ALA A 460 26.39 -44.56 15.67
C ALA A 460 26.04 -43.40 16.61
N THR A 461 26.90 -42.39 16.69
CA THR A 461 26.68 -41.12 17.36
C THR A 461 27.16 -39.99 16.48
N PRO A 462 26.36 -39.59 15.46
CA PRO A 462 26.77 -38.55 14.56
C PRO A 462 26.81 -37.20 15.30
N PRO A 463 27.87 -36.39 15.12
CA PRO A 463 27.88 -35.05 15.62
C PRO A 463 26.86 -34.17 14.91
N VAL A 464 26.33 -33.19 15.64
CA VAL A 464 25.50 -32.13 15.10
C VAL A 464 26.33 -30.85 15.01
N THR A 465 26.46 -30.31 13.84
CA THR A 465 27.19 -29.06 13.62
C THR A 465 26.22 -27.90 13.51
N LEU A 466 26.41 -26.93 14.39
CA LEU A 466 25.67 -25.66 14.40
C LEU A 466 26.59 -24.58 13.84
N THR A 467 26.15 -23.86 12.82
CA THR A 467 26.79 -22.61 12.40
C THR A 467 25.93 -21.45 12.93
N TYR A 468 26.59 -20.46 13.49
CA TYR A 468 25.89 -19.35 14.12
C TYR A 468 26.63 -18.02 13.95
N VAL A 469 25.90 -16.94 14.15
CA VAL A 469 26.42 -15.61 14.46
C VAL A 469 25.94 -15.22 15.85
N GLU A 470 26.72 -14.40 16.57
CA GLU A 470 26.27 -13.83 17.83
C GLU A 470 25.02 -13.01 17.61
N THR A 471 23.99 -13.23 18.42
CA THR A 471 22.76 -12.47 18.32
C THR A 471 23.06 -11.00 18.65
N PRO A 472 22.88 -10.07 17.68
CA PRO A 472 23.17 -8.68 17.94
C PRO A 472 22.14 -8.09 18.90
N VAL A 473 22.63 -7.38 19.90
CA VAL A 473 21.76 -6.57 20.78
C VAL A 473 21.38 -5.29 20.04
N LEU A 474 20.10 -5.12 19.78
CA LEU A 474 19.57 -3.93 19.12
C LEU A 474 18.88 -3.04 20.15
N ASP A 475 19.10 -1.73 20.06
CA ASP A 475 18.32 -0.77 20.83
C ASP A 475 16.83 -0.90 20.51
N PRO A 476 15.90 -0.59 21.41
CA PRO A 476 14.49 -0.56 21.12
C PRO A 476 14.18 0.30 19.87
N TRP A 477 13.20 -0.12 19.06
CA TRP A 477 12.84 0.61 17.85
C TRP A 477 12.40 2.03 18.18
N ALA A 478 13.08 3.01 17.59
CA ALA A 478 12.78 4.43 17.70
C ALA A 478 12.70 5.04 16.29
N PRO A 479 11.50 5.34 15.76
CA PRO A 479 11.33 5.83 14.39
C PRO A 479 12.18 7.05 14.07
N ALA A 480 12.29 7.99 14.99
CA ALA A 480 13.04 9.24 14.78
C ALA A 480 14.51 9.02 14.39
N SER A 481 15.16 7.97 14.91
CA SER A 481 16.58 7.67 14.71
C SER A 481 16.85 6.46 13.83
N HIS A 482 15.91 5.53 13.71
CA HIS A 482 16.14 4.26 13.06
C HIS A 482 15.39 4.12 11.73
N GLU A 483 14.29 4.85 11.53
CA GLU A 483 13.48 4.76 10.32
C GLU A 483 14.11 5.56 9.17
N PRO A 484 14.42 4.92 8.03
CA PRO A 484 14.83 5.61 6.82
C PRO A 484 13.75 6.60 6.34
N ARG A 485 14.16 7.62 5.61
CA ARG A 485 13.19 8.45 4.91
C ARG A 485 12.82 7.80 3.57
N PRO A 486 11.58 7.95 3.12
CA PRO A 486 11.22 7.50 1.78
C PRO A 486 12.07 8.23 0.73
N PRO A 487 12.33 7.62 -0.42
CA PRO A 487 13.00 8.30 -1.51
C PRO A 487 12.19 9.51 -1.94
N SER A 488 12.85 10.57 -2.38
CA SER A 488 12.14 11.72 -2.96
C SER A 488 11.20 11.23 -4.07
N THR A 489 9.96 11.69 -4.08
CA THR A 489 9.02 11.40 -5.18
C THR A 489 9.68 11.70 -6.52
N ARG A 490 9.40 10.89 -7.55
CA ARG A 490 9.83 11.26 -8.90
C ARG A 490 9.30 12.65 -9.18
N GLY A 491 10.22 13.59 -9.44
CA GLY A 491 9.81 14.89 -9.92
C GLY A 491 8.93 14.66 -11.15
N THR A 492 7.68 15.09 -11.09
CA THR A 492 6.84 15.17 -12.28
C THR A 492 7.64 15.90 -13.33
N VAL A 493 7.73 15.34 -14.54
CA VAL A 493 8.33 16.05 -15.68
C VAL A 493 7.72 17.45 -15.68
N PRO A 494 8.52 18.54 -15.62
CA PRO A 494 7.98 19.88 -15.65
C PRO A 494 7.30 20.09 -16.98
N ASP A 495 5.98 19.82 -17.04
CA ASP A 495 5.15 20.44 -18.08
C ASP A 495 5.11 21.92 -17.72
N GLY A 496 5.59 22.76 -18.61
CA GLY A 496 5.68 24.18 -18.37
C GLY A 496 4.37 24.72 -17.81
N GLU A 497 4.46 25.41 -16.66
CA GLU A 497 3.39 26.12 -15.98
C GLU A 497 2.21 25.28 -15.46
N ARG A 498 2.43 24.10 -14.86
CA ARG A 498 1.36 23.45 -14.08
C ARG A 498 1.11 24.21 -12.79
N THR A 499 -0.17 24.45 -12.50
CA THR A 499 -0.61 24.85 -11.16
C THR A 499 -0.35 23.69 -10.20
N GLY A 500 0.13 23.96 -8.98
CA GLY A 500 0.31 22.91 -7.96
C GLY A 500 -1.00 22.17 -7.66
N ALA A 501 -0.91 20.91 -7.22
CA ALA A 501 -2.08 20.15 -6.79
C ALA A 501 -2.78 20.86 -5.61
N PRO A 502 -4.13 20.89 -5.57
CA PRO A 502 -4.84 21.44 -4.43
C PRO A 502 -4.66 20.53 -3.21
N VAL A 503 -4.78 21.09 -2.02
CA VAL A 503 -4.71 20.34 -0.77
C VAL A 503 -6.08 20.35 -0.11
N ILE A 504 -6.71 19.18 0.06
CA ILE A 504 -7.96 19.06 0.82
C ILE A 504 -7.61 19.21 2.30
N LYS A 505 -8.05 20.32 2.92
CA LYS A 505 -7.75 20.63 4.33
C LYS A 505 -8.75 19.98 5.26
N ARG A 506 -10.00 19.90 4.86
CA ARG A 506 -11.07 19.33 5.68
C ARG A 506 -12.26 18.92 4.82
N ALA A 507 -12.98 17.93 5.32
CA ALA A 507 -14.26 17.50 4.78
C ALA A 507 -15.25 17.22 5.92
N ALA A 508 -16.54 17.50 5.69
CA ALA A 508 -17.58 17.20 6.67
C ALA A 508 -18.88 16.82 5.97
N PHE A 509 -19.68 15.99 6.64
CA PHE A 509 -21.07 15.78 6.25
C PHE A 509 -21.90 16.99 6.66
N VAL A 510 -22.60 17.60 5.74
CA VAL A 510 -23.53 18.71 5.95
C VAL A 510 -24.93 18.30 5.53
N LYS A 511 -25.92 18.76 6.29
CA LYS A 511 -27.34 18.53 6.04
C LYS A 511 -27.90 19.76 5.33
N THR A 512 -28.52 19.58 4.18
CA THR A 512 -29.15 20.64 3.38
C THR A 512 -30.62 20.33 3.17
N GLY A 513 -31.43 21.31 2.75
CA GLY A 513 -32.88 21.16 2.55
C GLY A 513 -33.69 21.51 3.79
N TYR A 514 -33.32 22.58 4.51
CA TYR A 514 -34.06 23.10 5.64
C TYR A 514 -35.52 23.41 5.26
N GLY A 515 -36.48 22.91 6.05
CA GLY A 515 -37.93 23.08 5.79
C GLY A 515 -38.53 22.11 4.77
N GLY A 516 -37.71 21.19 4.19
CA GLY A 516 -38.15 20.14 3.26
C GLY A 516 -37.62 18.77 3.65
N SER A 517 -37.37 17.91 2.66
CA SER A 517 -36.71 16.62 2.89
C SER A 517 -35.20 16.84 3.03
N PRO A 518 -34.59 16.59 4.19
CA PRO A 518 -33.16 16.83 4.38
C PRO A 518 -32.32 15.87 3.55
N VAL A 519 -31.29 16.39 2.93
CA VAL A 519 -30.33 15.64 2.13
C VAL A 519 -28.93 15.82 2.71
N TRP A 520 -28.22 14.72 2.90
CA TRP A 520 -26.84 14.75 3.34
C TRP A 520 -25.90 14.89 2.15
N LYS A 521 -24.95 15.78 2.27
CA LYS A 521 -23.87 16.03 1.29
C LYS A 521 -22.53 16.03 2.02
N ILE A 522 -21.46 15.94 1.25
CA ILE A 522 -20.10 16.19 1.75
C ILE A 522 -19.70 17.58 1.28
N ARG A 523 -19.25 18.39 2.22
CA ARG A 523 -18.61 19.68 1.93
C ARG A 523 -17.13 19.53 2.19
N ILE A 524 -16.29 19.94 1.23
CA ILE A 524 -14.83 19.99 1.39
C ILE A 524 -14.33 21.42 1.34
N ASN A 525 -13.16 21.62 1.92
CA ASN A 525 -12.43 22.86 1.84
C ASN A 525 -11.01 22.55 1.35
N CYS A 526 -10.63 23.18 0.23
CA CYS A 526 -9.34 22.98 -0.41
C CYS A 526 -8.51 24.26 -0.38
N ASP A 527 -7.23 24.09 -0.10
CA ASP A 527 -6.21 25.10 -0.32
C ASP A 527 -5.73 25.00 -1.75
N VAL A 528 -5.80 26.09 -2.50
CA VAL A 528 -5.53 26.10 -3.93
C VAL A 528 -4.42 27.12 -4.25
N GLY A 529 -3.59 26.81 -5.23
CA GLY A 529 -2.57 27.73 -5.72
C GLY A 529 -3.16 28.92 -6.47
N ASN A 530 -2.30 29.85 -6.87
CA ASN A 530 -2.70 31.09 -7.55
C ASN A 530 -3.45 30.84 -8.86
N ALA A 531 -4.53 31.59 -9.08
CA ALA A 531 -5.31 31.72 -10.32
C ALA A 531 -5.73 30.37 -10.98
N PHE A 532 -6.91 29.91 -10.62
CA PHE A 532 -7.57 28.79 -11.29
C PHE A 532 -8.98 29.20 -11.74
N ASP A 533 -9.51 28.53 -12.77
CA ASP A 533 -10.84 28.82 -13.32
C ASP A 533 -11.91 27.89 -12.75
N ASP A 534 -11.55 26.65 -12.40
CA ASP A 534 -12.46 25.64 -11.84
C ASP A 534 -11.70 24.59 -11.03
N MET A 535 -12.41 23.77 -10.28
CA MET A 535 -11.90 22.64 -9.52
C MET A 535 -12.77 21.40 -9.74
N ASN A 536 -12.18 20.33 -10.22
CA ASN A 536 -12.84 19.04 -10.27
C ASN A 536 -12.63 18.32 -8.91
N VAL A 537 -13.70 17.77 -8.38
CA VAL A 537 -13.66 16.92 -7.18
C VAL A 537 -14.36 15.62 -7.54
N ILE A 538 -13.74 14.53 -7.16
CA ILE A 538 -14.31 13.20 -7.32
C ILE A 538 -14.21 12.46 -6.00
N ALA A 539 -15.20 11.61 -5.72
CA ALA A 539 -15.21 10.77 -4.54
C ALA A 539 -15.63 9.34 -4.87
N ARG A 540 -15.22 8.40 -4.05
CA ARG A 540 -15.63 7.01 -4.12
C ARG A 540 -15.90 6.44 -2.74
N ILE A 541 -16.68 5.37 -2.68
CA ILE A 541 -16.92 4.58 -1.49
C ILE A 541 -16.00 3.38 -1.55
N PRO A 542 -15.10 3.15 -0.57
CA PRO A 542 -14.32 1.94 -0.50
C PRO A 542 -15.28 0.77 -0.18
N THR A 543 -15.54 -0.08 -1.17
CA THR A 543 -16.41 -1.27 -1.00
C THR A 543 -15.58 -2.53 -1.21
N GLY A 544 -15.66 -3.47 -0.27
CA GLY A 544 -14.92 -4.71 -0.09
C GLY A 544 -14.26 -5.40 -1.28
N ARG A 545 -14.96 -5.77 -2.35
CA ARG A 545 -14.38 -6.42 -3.54
C ARG A 545 -14.23 -5.51 -4.75
N ARG A 546 -14.96 -4.40 -4.80
CA ARG A 546 -14.87 -3.39 -5.85
C ARG A 546 -14.88 -2.04 -5.19
N TYR A 547 -13.86 -1.25 -5.42
CA TYR A 547 -14.00 0.16 -5.16
C TYR A 547 -15.09 0.68 -6.05
N SER A 548 -16.04 1.43 -5.49
CA SER A 548 -17.04 2.13 -6.27
C SER A 548 -16.33 3.03 -7.28
N GLU A 549 -16.95 3.22 -8.43
CA GLU A 549 -16.46 4.16 -9.42
C GLU A 549 -16.31 5.55 -8.80
N TRP A 550 -15.29 6.28 -9.24
CA TRP A 550 -15.12 7.66 -8.86
C TRP A 550 -16.28 8.48 -9.43
N LEU A 551 -17.06 9.10 -8.54
CA LEU A 551 -18.18 9.95 -8.93
C LEU A 551 -17.74 11.41 -8.92
N ALA A 552 -17.87 12.09 -10.05
CA ALA A 552 -17.61 13.52 -10.13
C ALA A 552 -18.69 14.32 -9.38
N TRP A 553 -18.24 15.29 -8.60
CA TRP A 553 -19.15 16.20 -7.94
C TRP A 553 -19.74 17.22 -8.93
N PRO A 554 -20.95 17.75 -8.64
CA PRO A 554 -21.57 18.77 -9.49
C PRO A 554 -20.63 19.97 -9.69
N ARG A 555 -20.51 20.44 -10.92
CA ARG A 555 -19.85 21.71 -11.20
C ARG A 555 -20.78 22.85 -10.82
N TYR A 556 -20.32 23.72 -9.98
CA TYR A 556 -20.99 24.99 -9.81
C TYR A 556 -20.51 25.93 -10.95
N GLY A 557 -21.38 26.11 -11.96
CA GLY A 557 -21.12 27.04 -13.06
C GLY A 557 -21.14 28.47 -12.55
N GLY A 558 -19.98 29.08 -12.49
CA GLY A 558 -19.77 30.49 -12.15
C GLY A 558 -18.28 30.76 -12.11
N SER A 559 -17.83 31.80 -12.79
CA SER A 559 -16.46 32.30 -12.64
C SER A 559 -16.22 32.60 -11.16
N PHE A 560 -15.22 31.97 -10.55
CA PHE A 560 -14.79 32.28 -9.21
C PHE A 560 -14.14 33.66 -9.16
N GLY A 561 -14.95 34.71 -9.16
CA GLY A 561 -14.50 36.03 -8.79
C GLY A 561 -14.19 36.02 -7.29
N GLY A 562 -12.92 35.96 -6.95
CA GLY A 562 -12.31 36.38 -5.69
C GLY A 562 -13.14 36.25 -4.42
N LEU A 563 -13.62 35.07 -4.03
CA LEU A 563 -14.11 34.81 -2.68
C LEU A 563 -12.90 34.52 -1.79
N THR A 564 -12.26 35.56 -1.30
CA THR A 564 -11.36 35.51 -0.16
C THR A 564 -12.18 35.18 1.09
N VAL A 565 -12.17 33.93 1.52
CA VAL A 565 -12.56 33.61 2.89
C VAL A 565 -11.50 34.22 3.82
N PRO A 566 -11.86 34.97 4.86
CA PRO A 566 -10.89 35.52 5.78
C PRO A 566 -10.25 34.39 6.59
N GLY A 567 -9.13 33.93 6.14
CA GLY A 567 -8.22 33.05 6.84
C GLY A 567 -6.84 33.61 6.69
N THR A 568 -6.09 33.71 7.75
CA THR A 568 -4.74 34.24 7.85
C THR A 568 -3.81 33.50 6.88
N GLY A 569 -3.54 34.03 5.71
CA GLY A 569 -2.58 33.48 4.75
C GLY A 569 -2.91 33.82 3.30
N SER A 570 -1.89 33.85 2.48
CA SER A 570 -1.92 34.28 1.08
C SER A 570 -2.60 33.29 0.09
N ASN A 571 -3.22 32.20 0.56
CA ASN A 571 -3.85 31.20 -0.30
C ASN A 571 -5.37 31.24 -0.18
N PRO A 572 -6.11 31.41 -1.29
CA PRO A 572 -7.57 31.37 -1.30
C PRO A 572 -8.05 29.93 -1.04
N TRP A 573 -9.03 29.79 -0.17
CA TRP A 573 -9.72 28.54 0.08
C TRP A 573 -10.90 28.40 -0.86
N VAL A 574 -11.14 27.20 -1.35
CA VAL A 574 -12.29 26.89 -2.19
C VAL A 574 -13.09 25.76 -1.55
N ALA A 575 -14.37 26.00 -1.39
CA ALA A 575 -15.31 24.98 -0.92
C ALA A 575 -16.06 24.31 -2.08
N ARG A 576 -16.37 23.01 -1.95
CA ARG A 576 -17.18 22.22 -2.87
C ARG A 576 -18.14 21.33 -2.11
N GLU A 577 -19.29 21.03 -2.72
CA GLU A 577 -20.25 20.08 -2.18
C GLU A 577 -20.54 18.94 -3.17
N SER A 578 -20.76 17.74 -2.61
CA SER A 578 -21.15 16.56 -3.36
C SER A 578 -22.64 16.58 -3.74
N ALA A 579 -23.05 15.61 -4.54
CA ALA A 579 -24.45 15.15 -4.59
C ALA A 579 -24.85 14.50 -3.23
N ALA A 580 -26.08 14.02 -3.12
CA ALA A 580 -26.56 13.29 -1.94
C ALA A 580 -25.69 12.06 -1.65
N VAL A 581 -25.35 11.86 -0.37
CA VAL A 581 -24.48 10.75 0.07
C VAL A 581 -25.08 9.99 1.25
N ASN A 582 -24.64 8.75 1.44
CA ASN A 582 -24.94 7.97 2.64
C ASN A 582 -23.84 8.25 3.69
N THR A 583 -24.21 8.85 4.81
CA THR A 583 -23.28 9.22 5.88
C THR A 583 -22.68 8.02 6.64
N ALA A 584 -23.28 6.84 6.54
CA ALA A 584 -22.77 5.63 7.20
C ALA A 584 -21.51 5.07 6.50
N LEU A 585 -21.24 5.49 5.26
CA LEU A 585 -20.15 4.97 4.44
C LEU A 585 -18.99 5.95 4.43
N SER A 586 -17.77 5.43 4.60
CA SER A 586 -16.53 6.20 4.39
C SER A 586 -16.45 6.66 2.94
N GLN A 587 -15.81 7.81 2.71
CA GLN A 587 -15.60 8.39 1.39
C GLN A 587 -14.12 8.69 1.18
N GLU A 588 -13.59 8.30 0.04
CA GLU A 588 -12.27 8.70 -0.45
C GLU A 588 -12.45 9.84 -1.44
N ILE A 589 -11.74 10.93 -1.25
CA ILE A 589 -11.95 12.18 -1.99
C ILE A 589 -10.61 12.68 -2.52
N ILE A 590 -10.58 13.08 -3.79
CA ILE A 590 -9.45 13.78 -4.41
C ILE A 590 -9.95 14.97 -5.22
N ALA A 591 -9.10 15.97 -5.40
CA ALA A 591 -9.40 17.19 -6.12
C ALA A 591 -8.28 17.58 -7.07
N GLU A 592 -8.61 18.26 -8.19
CA GLU A 592 -7.66 18.87 -9.11
C GLU A 592 -8.09 20.28 -9.46
N GLN A 593 -7.13 21.17 -9.72
CA GLN A 593 -7.39 22.54 -10.17
C GLN A 593 -7.41 22.58 -11.71
N VAL A 594 -8.30 23.38 -12.27
CA VAL A 594 -8.42 23.62 -13.69
C VAL A 594 -8.23 25.10 -13.97
N LYS A 595 -7.14 25.49 -14.61
CA LYS A 595 -6.89 26.85 -15.06
C LYS A 595 -7.41 27.10 -16.47
N SER A 596 -7.40 26.05 -17.30
CA SER A 596 -8.00 26.03 -18.63
C SER A 596 -8.23 24.58 -19.04
N THR A 597 -8.88 24.34 -20.17
CA THR A 597 -9.07 22.98 -20.71
C THR A 597 -7.76 22.22 -20.95
N ILE A 598 -6.62 22.87 -20.84
CA ILE A 598 -5.30 22.33 -21.15
C ILE A 598 -4.35 22.38 -19.95
N ASN A 599 -4.57 23.32 -19.02
CA ASN A 599 -3.73 23.50 -17.83
C ASN A 599 -4.50 23.04 -16.60
N ILE A 600 -4.28 21.78 -16.24
CA ILE A 600 -4.92 21.09 -15.11
C ILE A 600 -3.80 20.65 -14.17
N SER A 601 -3.98 20.84 -12.87
CA SER A 601 -3.03 20.37 -11.85
C SER A 601 -2.99 18.85 -11.78
N ASP A 602 -2.02 18.31 -11.06
CA ASP A 602 -2.13 16.94 -10.56
C ASP A 602 -3.27 16.83 -9.53
N TRP A 603 -3.71 15.60 -9.25
CA TRP A 603 -4.67 15.34 -8.20
C TRP A 603 -4.05 15.62 -6.83
N SER A 604 -4.88 16.07 -5.88
CA SER A 604 -4.52 16.15 -4.48
C SER A 604 -4.15 14.78 -3.92
N ASP A 605 -3.50 14.78 -2.76
CA ASP A 605 -3.42 13.58 -1.94
C ASP A 605 -4.82 13.05 -1.61
N LEU A 606 -4.91 11.74 -1.36
CA LEU A 606 -6.16 11.09 -1.01
C LEU A 606 -6.62 11.56 0.37
N PHE A 607 -7.81 12.14 0.44
CA PHE A 607 -8.47 12.48 1.69
C PHE A 607 -9.54 11.44 2.03
N VAL A 608 -9.46 10.84 3.22
CA VAL A 608 -10.43 9.86 3.68
C VAL A 608 -11.37 10.49 4.71
N LEU A 609 -12.64 10.61 4.36
CA LEU A 609 -13.69 10.99 5.30
C LEU A 609 -14.31 9.71 5.87
N ALA A 610 -14.10 9.44 7.16
CA ALA A 610 -14.67 8.28 7.84
C ALA A 610 -16.20 8.30 7.79
N GLY A 611 -16.82 7.13 7.60
CA GLY A 611 -18.27 6.98 7.71
C GLY A 611 -18.75 7.18 9.16
N GLY A 612 -19.99 7.58 9.28
CA GLY A 612 -20.61 7.96 10.56
C GLY A 612 -20.60 9.47 10.79
N LEU A 613 -21.58 9.97 11.50
CA LEU A 613 -21.61 11.37 11.88
C LEU A 613 -20.66 11.60 13.07
N PRO A 614 -19.83 12.65 13.04
CA PRO A 614 -18.99 13.01 14.18
C PRO A 614 -19.86 13.40 15.39
N SER A 615 -19.26 13.48 16.57
CA SER A 615 -19.94 14.02 17.75
C SER A 615 -20.47 15.43 17.45
N PRO A 616 -21.69 15.78 17.92
CA PRO A 616 -22.27 17.10 17.69
C PRO A 616 -21.36 18.20 18.22
N THR A 617 -21.04 19.15 17.39
CA THR A 617 -20.26 20.35 17.76
C THR A 617 -21.17 21.57 17.79
N THR A 618 -20.93 22.48 18.73
CA THR A 618 -21.64 23.77 18.79
C THR A 618 -20.98 24.72 17.78
N PRO A 619 -21.73 25.21 16.77
CA PRO A 619 -21.15 26.16 15.82
C PRO A 619 -20.74 27.48 16.48
N ALA A 620 -19.81 28.20 15.86
CA ALA A 620 -19.44 29.54 16.30
C ALA A 620 -20.62 30.50 16.22
N THR A 621 -20.66 31.47 17.12
CA THR A 621 -21.65 32.54 17.08
C THR A 621 -21.58 33.26 15.74
N PRO A 622 -22.71 33.45 15.01
CA PRO A 622 -22.68 34.12 13.73
C PRO A 622 -22.11 35.53 13.80
N THR A 623 -21.46 35.95 12.73
CA THR A 623 -21.07 37.35 12.48
C THR A 623 -21.96 37.93 11.38
N ALA A 624 -22.09 39.24 11.31
CA ALA A 624 -22.96 39.91 10.34
C ALA A 624 -22.17 40.91 9.47
N GLN A 625 -22.47 40.93 8.17
CA GLN A 625 -21.92 41.87 7.21
C GLN A 625 -23.05 42.50 6.38
N VAL A 626 -23.19 43.79 6.38
CA VAL A 626 -24.13 44.47 5.52
C VAL A 626 -23.62 44.46 4.07
N LEU A 627 -24.44 44.01 3.15
CA LEU A 627 -24.16 43.95 1.70
C LEU A 627 -24.70 45.20 1.00
N SER A 628 -25.92 45.64 1.38
CA SER A 628 -26.56 46.83 0.85
C SER A 628 -27.63 47.33 1.83
N THR A 629 -27.94 48.65 1.77
CA THR A 629 -29.07 49.25 2.48
C THR A 629 -29.72 50.33 1.62
N ASP A 630 -31.04 50.47 1.72
CA ASP A 630 -31.83 51.55 1.09
C ASP A 630 -32.26 52.60 2.09
N GLY A 631 -31.78 52.58 3.37
CA GLY A 631 -32.13 53.45 4.45
C GLY A 631 -33.37 53.01 5.23
N THR A 632 -34.13 52.06 4.74
CA THR A 632 -35.29 51.48 5.42
C THR A 632 -35.13 49.97 5.67
N THR A 633 -34.49 49.30 4.73
CA THR A 633 -34.16 47.87 4.79
C THR A 633 -32.70 47.61 4.41
N SER A 634 -32.15 46.54 4.92
CA SER A 634 -30.82 46.09 4.62
C SER A 634 -30.80 44.66 4.14
N GLN A 635 -29.83 44.39 3.24
CA GLN A 635 -29.41 43.02 2.91
C GLN A 635 -28.19 42.71 3.74
N VAL A 636 -28.25 41.64 4.54
CA VAL A 636 -27.20 41.26 5.48
C VAL A 636 -26.80 39.81 5.25
N ARG A 637 -25.50 39.59 5.20
CA ARG A 637 -24.89 38.23 5.19
C ARG A 637 -24.47 37.87 6.60
N PHE A 638 -24.94 36.73 7.06
CA PHE A 638 -24.49 36.10 8.30
C PHE A 638 -23.52 35.00 7.99
N GLN A 639 -22.47 34.85 8.80
CA GLN A 639 -21.43 33.83 8.65
C GLN A 639 -21.14 33.18 9.99
N SER A 640 -21.00 31.87 10.00
CA SER A 640 -20.57 31.06 11.12
C SER A 640 -19.46 30.11 10.68
N ASP A 641 -19.34 28.91 11.27
CA ASP A 641 -18.39 27.90 10.83
C ASP A 641 -18.69 27.41 9.41
N TRP A 642 -17.67 26.96 8.72
CA TRP A 642 -17.77 26.52 7.32
C TRP A 642 -18.67 25.30 7.11
N ASP A 643 -18.86 24.47 8.14
CA ASP A 643 -19.65 23.23 8.13
C ASP A 643 -21.07 23.39 8.72
N VAL A 644 -21.49 24.62 8.98
CA VAL A 644 -22.85 24.95 9.37
C VAL A 644 -23.83 24.54 8.28
N SER A 645 -24.96 23.99 8.69
CA SER A 645 -26.01 23.48 7.78
C SER A 645 -27.06 24.53 7.44
N TYR A 646 -27.55 25.26 8.44
CA TYR A 646 -28.62 26.27 8.21
C TYR A 646 -28.62 27.35 9.27
N PHE A 647 -29.35 28.43 8.98
CA PHE A 647 -29.58 29.56 9.89
C PHE A 647 -31.06 29.77 10.16
N ILE A 648 -31.36 30.28 11.34
CA ILE A 648 -32.66 30.80 11.72
C ILE A 648 -32.51 32.25 12.19
N VAL A 649 -33.30 33.12 11.61
CA VAL A 649 -33.38 34.53 11.95
C VAL A 649 -34.79 34.81 12.50
N THR A 650 -34.87 35.30 13.73
CA THR A 650 -36.13 35.67 14.37
C THR A 650 -36.11 37.15 14.77
N ASP A 651 -37.24 37.75 15.01
CA ASP A 651 -37.31 39.03 15.64
C ASP A 651 -36.84 38.95 17.13
N ASN A 652 -36.67 40.09 17.78
CA ASN A 652 -36.27 40.14 19.18
C ASN A 652 -37.46 40.38 20.13
N ALA A 653 -38.67 39.94 19.70
CA ALA A 653 -39.86 40.00 20.55
C ALA A 653 -39.79 39.03 21.73
N GLY A 654 -40.59 39.23 22.75
CA GLY A 654 -40.70 38.34 23.91
C GLY A 654 -41.08 36.91 23.52
N THR A 655 -41.87 36.75 22.45
CA THR A 655 -42.11 35.48 21.75
C THR A 655 -41.57 35.64 20.35
N PRO A 656 -40.32 35.18 20.09
CA PRO A 656 -39.64 35.43 18.81
C PRO A 656 -40.41 34.82 17.63
N ALA A 657 -40.72 35.64 16.64
CA ALA A 657 -41.34 35.21 15.39
C ALA A 657 -40.23 34.95 14.33
N LEU A 658 -40.43 33.90 13.52
CA LEU A 658 -39.52 33.59 12.40
C LEU A 658 -39.57 34.72 11.38
N VAL A 659 -38.41 35.28 11.06
CA VAL A 659 -38.23 36.30 10.03
C VAL A 659 -37.68 35.67 8.75
N SER A 660 -36.66 34.85 8.90
CA SER A 660 -36.05 34.12 7.76
C SER A 660 -35.36 32.87 8.25
N SER A 661 -35.30 31.88 7.41
CA SER A 661 -34.47 30.66 7.66
C SER A 661 -34.11 30.00 6.35
N GLY A 662 -32.98 29.30 6.31
CA GLY A 662 -32.52 28.58 5.13
C GLY A 662 -31.17 27.95 5.29
N ASP A 663 -30.80 27.16 4.30
CA ASP A 663 -29.53 26.48 4.26
C ASP A 663 -28.38 27.48 4.19
N ALA A 664 -27.30 27.14 4.88
CA ALA A 664 -26.01 27.81 4.70
C ALA A 664 -25.44 27.49 3.32
N ASP A 665 -24.82 28.45 2.67
CA ASP A 665 -24.07 28.20 1.45
C ASP A 665 -22.79 27.41 1.76
N ILE A 666 -22.04 27.08 0.71
CA ILE A 666 -20.79 26.30 0.80
C ILE A 666 -19.68 26.96 1.66
N ASN A 667 -19.81 28.22 2.00
CA ASN A 667 -18.88 28.99 2.85
C ASN A 667 -19.37 29.13 4.29
N GLY A 668 -20.50 28.49 4.64
CA GLY A 668 -21.13 28.66 5.95
C GLY A 668 -21.79 30.02 6.12
N THR A 669 -22.31 30.61 5.02
CA THR A 669 -22.99 31.92 5.05
C THR A 669 -24.47 31.79 4.68
N TYR A 670 -25.26 32.76 5.16
CA TYR A 670 -26.68 32.92 4.85
C TYR A 670 -27.00 34.40 4.64
N THR A 671 -27.62 34.72 3.53
CA THR A 671 -27.97 36.12 3.19
C THR A 671 -29.45 36.36 3.32
N VAL A 672 -29.81 37.38 4.07
CA VAL A 672 -31.20 37.80 4.29
C VAL A 672 -31.38 39.21 3.74
N SER A 673 -32.41 39.39 2.93
CA SER A 673 -32.81 40.69 2.38
C SER A 673 -34.04 41.24 3.10
N GLY A 674 -34.20 42.56 3.16
CA GLY A 674 -35.37 43.21 3.70
C GLY A 674 -35.42 43.29 5.22
N LEU A 675 -34.28 43.16 5.94
CA LEU A 675 -34.22 43.41 7.37
C LEU A 675 -34.39 44.91 7.63
N ALA A 676 -35.34 45.29 8.49
CA ALA A 676 -35.60 46.68 8.81
C ALA A 676 -34.43 47.33 9.57
N VAL A 677 -34.04 48.50 9.12
CA VAL A 677 -32.96 49.28 9.71
C VAL A 677 -33.32 49.66 11.18
N GLY A 678 -32.36 49.48 12.10
CA GLY A 678 -32.54 49.75 13.52
C GLY A 678 -33.36 48.73 14.29
N THR A 679 -33.94 47.71 13.64
CA THR A 679 -34.67 46.64 14.29
C THR A 679 -33.74 45.51 14.70
N ALA A 680 -33.82 45.08 15.97
CA ALA A 680 -32.98 43.98 16.47
C ALA A 680 -33.54 42.63 16.07
N TYR A 681 -32.64 41.77 15.57
CA TYR A 681 -32.93 40.37 15.19
C TYR A 681 -32.05 39.40 15.96
N ARG A 682 -32.50 38.18 16.14
CA ARG A 682 -31.76 37.09 16.73
C ARG A 682 -31.36 36.11 15.62
N ILE A 683 -30.08 35.84 15.48
CA ILE A 683 -29.53 34.97 14.47
C ILE A 683 -28.85 33.78 15.14
N THR A 684 -29.27 32.58 14.79
CA THR A 684 -28.67 31.34 15.29
C THR A 684 -28.30 30.45 14.14
N ALA A 685 -27.06 29.96 14.15
CA ALA A 685 -26.54 28.97 13.21
C ALA A 685 -26.72 27.56 13.80
N TYR A 686 -26.94 26.60 12.94
CA TYR A 686 -27.16 25.21 13.35
C TYR A 686 -26.18 24.27 12.63
N SER A 687 -25.59 23.36 13.38
CA SER A 687 -24.77 22.27 12.83
C SER A 687 -25.60 21.28 12.02
N SER A 688 -24.96 20.36 11.34
CA SER A 688 -25.62 19.27 10.63
C SER A 688 -26.43 18.32 11.52
N GLN A 689 -26.22 18.37 12.82
CA GLN A 689 -26.94 17.57 13.84
C GLN A 689 -27.90 18.41 14.67
N ASP A 690 -28.30 19.56 14.14
CA ASP A 690 -29.27 20.49 14.75
C ASP A 690 -28.83 21.10 16.10
N VAL A 691 -27.49 21.14 16.36
CA VAL A 691 -26.95 21.85 17.53
C VAL A 691 -26.87 23.35 17.22
N ALA A 692 -27.48 24.13 18.05
CA ALA A 692 -27.50 25.59 17.90
C ALA A 692 -26.22 26.26 18.38
N SER A 693 -25.75 27.29 17.66
CA SER A 693 -24.75 28.24 18.14
C SER A 693 -25.30 29.10 19.29
N ALA A 694 -24.44 29.88 19.93
CA ALA A 694 -24.90 31.05 20.65
C ALA A 694 -25.59 32.02 19.68
N THR A 695 -26.63 32.69 20.15
CA THR A 695 -27.43 33.62 19.33
C THR A 695 -26.70 34.95 19.19
N LEU A 696 -26.53 35.43 17.94
CA LEU A 696 -26.14 36.78 17.65
C LEU A 696 -27.38 37.70 17.76
N LEU A 697 -27.32 38.75 18.58
CA LEU A 697 -28.27 39.84 18.54
C LEU A 697 -27.70 40.97 17.63
N TYR A 698 -28.41 41.26 16.55
CA TYR A 698 -27.93 42.17 15.51
C TYR A 698 -29.06 43.09 15.04
N ALA A 699 -28.77 44.38 14.94
CA ALA A 699 -29.65 45.38 14.33
C ALA A 699 -28.94 45.95 13.10
N PRO A 700 -29.51 45.86 11.88
CA PRO A 700 -28.92 46.46 10.69
C PRO A 700 -28.83 47.98 10.87
N PRO A 701 -27.66 48.59 10.48
CA PRO A 701 -27.44 50.03 10.59
C PRO A 701 -28.23 50.83 9.57
#